data_15b44e3074597439af330958b30cfa39
#
_entry.id   15b44e3074597439af330958b30cfa39
#
_cell.length_a   1.000
_cell.length_b   1.000
_cell.length_c   1.000
_cell.angle_alpha   90.00
_cell.angle_beta   90.00
_cell.angle_gamma   90.00
#
_symmetry.space_group_name_H-M   'P 1'
#
loop_
_entity.id
_entity.type
_entity.pdbx_description
1 polymer ?
#
loop_
_entity_poly.entity_id
_entity_poly.type
_entity_poly.pdbx_seq_one_letter_code
_entity_poly.pdbx_strand_id
1 'polypeptide(L)'
;MNFRFLAQQTEKSHAHLDIELLYVISGSVEFFLEDKQLTLLKDDFLIVNIDTLHRAKVEGDALACRIEIPFLELSRLMSRSSFVFWCNSTVESGEAYDLARELIRRLIWEEYDNGGKDKIYITSLYYQLLNILVNDFLIDNEKSTYSGQEHKFDDRKQQIENYIRQNYSGDISLQDLADKLYLSTAYLSKYIKRQFGMSFIEYVNTLRFDIAVSQLLYSDKSVLRIAMDTGFSSSATLNKIFKEKYNKTPTEFRAEWRGKDLKHTNTVEEERIVREKMNKFFEQNPSEIPSREKSSRETAILTSSEGGVPINKSWSRMINIGTAADLLKSNVQQHVLILSEMLKIEYVRFWDLYAEEMFLIDRDQVGSYNFDNLDRIIDFLIDNKLKPYIELGNKPKLLIKNSKIMFKYNNPDKEIFNKSKIAPFIEKMITHLINRYTPEEVETWFFELWKEEPEQDESGVYRYRSQNEEYVETFESIYEILHRYVPNSRFGGAGFSLRFGEDALTDILRLWSKARYKPDFISMYNFPYSSEFFSGKRTQSLDRNFFREHIARVRELLSAEGFGEKPLHVTEWSFSVSNRNMLNDHCMNGAYVMKNAIDCYDLCDLMGYFVGSDLYSNYYDTNQLLNGGSGLLSKDGIPKPSCYAMEFMNRLGKNVLQKGEHYLITSNSGQSFRIVCHNLKDLNYQYSRKYEDEITLETCDRMFADMKRQHIHFELPIKNSRDYFVRISTVNRRFGSIQDEWADMMAPKEMRLEDLRYLSRITTPRMYINKCEEKNGRIIIDVDLEPNEITFMHVVRKY
;
A
#
# COMPACT_ATOMS: atom_id res chain seq x y z
N MET A 1 -5.05 15.58 26.53
CA MET A 1 -4.99 14.12 26.75
C MET A 1 -4.47 13.84 28.15
N ASN A 2 -5.19 13.05 28.94
CA ASN A 2 -4.78 12.64 30.28
C ASN A 2 -4.76 11.10 30.35
N PHE A 3 -3.77 10.55 31.04
CA PHE A 3 -3.66 9.12 31.30
C PHE A 3 -3.97 8.85 32.77
N ARG A 4 -4.76 7.80 33.03
CA ARG A 4 -5.00 7.31 34.37
C ARG A 4 -4.88 5.79 34.39
N PHE A 5 -3.96 5.31 35.20
CA PHE A 5 -3.79 3.86 35.42
C PHE A 5 -4.72 3.39 36.55
N LEU A 6 -5.39 2.27 36.32
CA LEU A 6 -6.36 1.66 37.25
C LEU A 6 -5.85 0.30 37.73
N ALA A 7 -5.73 0.16 39.03
CA ALA A 7 -5.31 -1.10 39.67
C ALA A 7 -6.01 -1.26 41.02
N GLN A 8 -6.57 -2.42 41.29
CA GLN A 8 -7.24 -2.77 42.56
C GLN A 8 -8.29 -1.75 43.07
N GLN A 9 -9.10 -1.23 42.11
CA GLN A 9 -10.14 -0.26 42.49
C GLN A 9 -11.48 -0.59 41.83
N THR A 10 -12.57 -0.24 42.54
CA THR A 10 -13.93 -0.25 42.00
C THR A 10 -14.44 1.19 41.98
N GLU A 11 -14.77 1.65 40.81
CA GLU A 11 -15.25 3.01 40.62
C GLU A 11 -16.76 3.12 40.93
N LYS A 12 -17.19 4.30 41.31
CA LYS A 12 -18.62 4.63 41.36
C LYS A 12 -19.09 4.96 39.95
N SER A 13 -20.33 4.60 39.62
CA SER A 13 -20.94 4.99 38.35
C SER A 13 -20.88 6.48 38.17
N HIS A 14 -20.38 6.92 37.02
CA HIS A 14 -20.21 8.34 36.66
C HIS A 14 -20.42 8.56 35.16
N ALA A 15 -20.62 9.78 34.76
CA ALA A 15 -20.63 10.21 33.37
C ALA A 15 -19.80 11.49 33.24
N HIS A 16 -19.20 11.73 32.09
CA HIS A 16 -18.36 12.91 31.82
C HIS A 16 -18.59 13.45 30.43
N LEU A 17 -18.05 14.65 30.15
CA LEU A 17 -18.21 15.36 28.87
C LEU A 17 -17.08 15.08 27.87
N ASP A 18 -16.04 14.37 28.27
CA ASP A 18 -14.96 13.97 27.39
C ASP A 18 -15.18 12.53 26.91
N ILE A 19 -14.50 12.15 25.86
CA ILE A 19 -14.49 10.76 25.38
C ILE A 19 -13.44 10.02 26.19
N GLU A 20 -13.77 8.80 26.62
CA GLU A 20 -12.86 7.94 27.34
C GLU A 20 -12.53 6.69 26.53
N LEU A 21 -11.26 6.38 26.42
CA LEU A 21 -10.79 5.09 25.92
C LEU A 21 -10.24 4.28 27.09
N LEU A 22 -10.85 3.12 27.38
CA LEU A 22 -10.37 2.17 28.37
C LEU A 22 -9.63 1.03 27.67
N TYR A 23 -8.39 0.76 28.11
CA TYR A 23 -7.55 -0.33 27.61
C TYR A 23 -7.07 -1.23 28.73
N VAL A 24 -7.15 -2.56 28.58
CA VAL A 24 -6.68 -3.54 29.57
C VAL A 24 -5.26 -3.99 29.26
N ILE A 25 -4.32 -3.64 30.16
CA ILE A 25 -2.89 -3.96 30.02
C ILE A 25 -2.63 -5.42 30.43
N SER A 26 -3.24 -5.87 31.55
CA SER A 26 -3.10 -7.24 32.04
C SER A 26 -4.33 -7.66 32.84
N GLY A 27 -4.58 -8.98 32.88
CA GLY A 27 -5.71 -9.56 33.60
C GLY A 27 -7.06 -9.36 32.94
N SER A 28 -8.11 -9.19 33.71
CA SER A 28 -9.48 -8.95 33.24
C SER A 28 -10.16 -7.85 34.05
N VAL A 29 -10.97 -7.03 33.39
CA VAL A 29 -11.70 -5.92 33.98
C VAL A 29 -13.19 -6.09 33.74
N GLU A 30 -13.98 -6.00 34.79
CA GLU A 30 -15.44 -5.89 34.69
C GLU A 30 -15.82 -4.45 34.42
N PHE A 31 -16.48 -4.22 33.32
CA PHE A 31 -16.92 -2.89 32.90
C PHE A 31 -18.44 -2.83 32.77
N PHE A 32 -19.02 -1.80 33.36
CA PHE A 32 -20.46 -1.60 33.35
C PHE A 32 -20.74 -0.34 32.52
N LEU A 33 -21.51 -0.51 31.48
CA LEU A 33 -21.94 0.55 30.57
C LEU A 33 -23.46 0.62 30.58
N GLU A 34 -24.01 1.68 31.18
CA GLU A 34 -25.44 1.75 31.47
C GLU A 34 -25.95 0.47 32.19
N ASP A 35 -26.89 -0.27 31.59
CA ASP A 35 -27.44 -1.50 32.11
C ASP A 35 -26.68 -2.78 31.67
N LYS A 36 -25.58 -2.62 30.88
CA LYS A 36 -24.81 -3.77 30.36
C LYS A 36 -23.53 -3.99 31.14
N GLN A 37 -23.24 -5.25 31.44
CA GLN A 37 -21.96 -5.69 32.00
C GLN A 37 -21.12 -6.34 30.92
N LEU A 38 -19.87 -5.92 30.77
CA LEU A 38 -18.87 -6.43 29.83
C LEU A 38 -17.65 -6.92 30.60
N THR A 39 -16.99 -7.94 30.12
CA THR A 39 -15.69 -8.40 30.61
C THR A 39 -14.64 -8.13 29.54
N LEU A 40 -13.68 -7.27 29.86
CA LEU A 40 -12.55 -6.98 28.98
C LEU A 40 -11.36 -7.80 29.43
N LEU A 41 -10.71 -8.48 28.51
CA LEU A 41 -9.49 -9.25 28.73
C LEU A 41 -8.25 -8.41 28.34
N LYS A 42 -7.05 -8.94 28.62
CA LYS A 42 -5.81 -8.32 28.16
C LYS A 42 -5.90 -7.94 26.68
N ASP A 43 -5.46 -6.72 26.35
CA ASP A 43 -5.48 -6.13 25.02
C ASP A 43 -6.85 -5.72 24.46
N ASP A 44 -7.90 -5.90 25.25
CA ASP A 44 -9.20 -5.32 24.92
C ASP A 44 -9.25 -3.84 25.23
N PHE A 45 -9.98 -3.13 24.37
CA PHE A 45 -10.30 -1.73 24.60
C PHE A 45 -11.68 -1.35 24.04
N LEU A 46 -12.24 -0.32 24.63
CA LEU A 46 -13.50 0.28 24.20
C LEU A 46 -13.49 1.79 24.37
N ILE A 47 -14.39 2.44 23.65
CA ILE A 47 -14.63 3.89 23.78
C ILE A 47 -15.96 4.11 24.50
N VAL A 48 -15.92 4.98 25.51
CA VAL A 48 -17.09 5.53 26.17
C VAL A 48 -17.35 6.92 25.61
N ASN A 49 -18.52 7.11 25.02
CA ASN A 49 -18.94 8.40 24.50
C ASN A 49 -19.33 9.36 25.63
N ILE A 50 -19.42 10.64 25.30
CA ILE A 50 -19.87 11.69 26.22
C ILE A 50 -21.22 11.34 26.85
N ASP A 51 -21.43 11.80 28.09
CA ASP A 51 -22.68 11.68 28.86
C ASP A 51 -23.22 10.24 29.05
N THR A 52 -22.35 9.24 28.91
CA THR A 52 -22.68 7.82 29.07
C THR A 52 -22.33 7.37 30.48
N LEU A 53 -23.32 6.83 31.22
CA LEU A 53 -23.11 6.34 32.58
C LEU A 53 -22.31 5.03 32.56
N HIS A 54 -21.15 5.00 33.25
CA HIS A 54 -20.26 3.85 33.25
C HIS A 54 -19.46 3.72 34.54
N ARG A 55 -18.86 2.55 34.76
CA ARG A 55 -17.88 2.28 35.82
C ARG A 55 -17.00 1.08 35.48
N ALA A 56 -15.75 1.13 35.94
CA ALA A 56 -14.82 0.00 35.86
C ALA A 56 -14.62 -0.65 37.26
N LYS A 57 -14.46 -1.98 37.28
CA LYS A 57 -14.07 -2.76 38.46
C LYS A 57 -12.79 -3.52 38.10
N VAL A 58 -11.68 -3.11 38.71
CA VAL A 58 -10.35 -3.69 38.48
C VAL A 58 -9.92 -4.42 39.73
N GLU A 59 -9.89 -5.77 39.71
CA GLU A 59 -9.58 -6.61 40.84
C GLU A 59 -8.35 -7.48 40.60
N GLY A 60 -7.78 -8.04 41.67
CA GLY A 60 -6.67 -8.98 41.61
C GLY A 60 -5.42 -8.38 40.96
N ASP A 61 -4.83 -9.11 40.02
CA ASP A 61 -3.63 -8.70 39.27
C ASP A 61 -3.95 -7.87 38.02
N ALA A 62 -5.22 -7.53 37.80
CA ALA A 62 -5.60 -6.72 36.64
C ALA A 62 -5.03 -5.31 36.69
N LEU A 63 -4.70 -4.79 35.50
CA LEU A 63 -4.20 -3.45 35.29
C LEU A 63 -4.84 -2.88 34.02
N ALA A 64 -5.38 -1.68 34.10
CA ALA A 64 -5.95 -0.98 32.94
C ALA A 64 -5.45 0.46 32.83
N CYS A 65 -5.59 1.03 31.68
CA CYS A 65 -5.29 2.43 31.39
C CYS A 65 -6.51 3.11 30.79
N ARG A 66 -6.85 4.26 31.34
CA ARG A 66 -7.86 5.17 30.82
C ARG A 66 -7.16 6.32 30.13
N ILE A 67 -7.56 6.61 28.90
CA ILE A 67 -7.09 7.75 28.11
C ILE A 67 -8.27 8.69 27.91
N GLU A 68 -8.19 9.87 28.47
CA GLU A 68 -9.21 10.92 28.31
C GLU A 68 -8.91 11.76 27.07
N ILE A 69 -9.87 11.81 26.15
CA ILE A 69 -9.80 12.55 24.88
C ILE A 69 -10.77 13.74 24.99
N PRO A 70 -10.26 15.00 25.06
CA PRO A 70 -11.13 16.14 25.19
C PRO A 70 -12.08 16.28 24.01
N PHE A 71 -13.39 16.15 24.26
CA PHE A 71 -14.42 16.24 23.23
C PHE A 71 -14.33 17.52 22.41
N LEU A 72 -14.01 18.65 23.05
CA LEU A 72 -13.92 19.93 22.40
C LEU A 72 -12.71 20.07 21.47
N GLU A 73 -11.59 19.42 21.79
CA GLU A 73 -10.44 19.36 20.91
C GLU A 73 -10.81 18.64 19.63
N LEU A 74 -11.43 17.47 19.77
CA LEU A 74 -11.85 16.64 18.65
C LEU A 74 -12.97 17.31 17.83
N SER A 75 -13.94 17.94 18.49
CA SER A 75 -15.00 18.73 17.86
C SER A 75 -14.44 19.86 16.97
N ARG A 76 -13.39 20.54 17.43
CA ARG A 76 -12.71 21.59 16.64
C ARG A 76 -11.95 21.02 15.45
N LEU A 77 -11.21 19.95 15.67
CA LEU A 77 -10.44 19.28 14.59
C LEU A 77 -11.36 18.77 13.49
N MET A 78 -12.49 18.19 13.86
CA MET A 78 -13.45 17.64 12.91
C MET A 78 -14.43 18.68 12.35
N SER A 79 -14.48 19.89 12.93
CA SER A 79 -15.50 20.90 12.62
C SER A 79 -16.93 20.38 12.79
N ARG A 80 -17.18 19.49 13.76
CA ARG A 80 -18.48 18.87 14.07
C ARG A 80 -18.88 19.14 15.52
N SER A 81 -20.15 19.42 15.76
CA SER A 81 -20.68 19.71 17.12
C SER A 81 -21.21 18.47 17.84
N SER A 82 -21.48 17.39 17.10
CA SER A 82 -21.92 16.10 17.67
C SER A 82 -21.36 14.95 16.84
N PHE A 83 -20.90 13.93 17.53
CA PHE A 83 -20.41 12.69 16.91
C PHE A 83 -20.37 11.59 17.97
N VAL A 84 -20.48 10.35 17.53
CA VAL A 84 -20.48 9.15 18.36
C VAL A 84 -19.50 8.14 17.78
N PHE A 85 -18.71 7.52 18.64
CA PHE A 85 -17.84 6.43 18.25
C PHE A 85 -18.47 5.08 18.59
N TRP A 86 -18.34 4.13 17.68
CA TRP A 86 -18.55 2.73 17.97
C TRP A 86 -17.22 2.00 17.91
N CYS A 87 -16.69 1.69 19.08
CA CYS A 87 -15.40 1.00 19.20
C CYS A 87 -15.45 0.09 20.42
N ASN A 88 -15.47 -1.22 20.19
CA ASN A 88 -15.47 -2.23 21.25
C ASN A 88 -14.78 -3.50 20.74
N SER A 89 -13.54 -3.73 21.16
CA SER A 89 -12.74 -4.88 20.72
C SER A 89 -13.20 -6.24 21.26
N THR A 90 -14.11 -6.27 22.25
CA THR A 90 -14.69 -7.54 22.73
C THR A 90 -15.75 -8.11 21.78
N VAL A 91 -16.27 -7.28 20.88
CA VAL A 91 -17.35 -7.63 19.94
C VAL A 91 -16.85 -7.66 18.51
N GLU A 92 -15.91 -6.79 18.17
CA GLU A 92 -15.38 -6.61 16.83
C GLU A 92 -13.86 -6.73 16.81
N SER A 93 -13.32 -7.17 15.68
CA SER A 93 -11.87 -7.30 15.44
C SER A 93 -11.54 -6.86 14.01
N GLY A 94 -10.29 -6.55 13.76
CA GLY A 94 -9.80 -6.17 12.43
C GLY A 94 -8.57 -5.28 12.50
N GLU A 95 -8.01 -4.94 11.35
CA GLU A 95 -6.76 -4.20 11.21
C GLU A 95 -6.78 -2.84 11.95
N ALA A 96 -7.91 -2.12 11.93
CA ALA A 96 -8.07 -0.87 12.66
C ALA A 96 -7.93 -1.06 14.18
N TYR A 97 -8.46 -2.16 14.71
CA TYR A 97 -8.31 -2.51 16.12
C TYR A 97 -6.87 -2.86 16.47
N ASP A 98 -6.14 -3.57 15.60
CA ASP A 98 -4.75 -3.95 15.82
C ASP A 98 -3.81 -2.74 15.81
N LEU A 99 -4.00 -1.83 14.86
CA LEU A 99 -3.26 -0.57 14.77
C LEU A 99 -3.54 0.35 15.97
N ALA A 100 -4.80 0.45 16.39
CA ALA A 100 -5.16 1.19 17.59
C ALA A 100 -4.49 0.60 18.84
N ARG A 101 -4.46 -0.75 19.01
CA ARG A 101 -3.74 -1.42 20.11
C ARG A 101 -2.26 -1.07 20.12
N GLU A 102 -1.61 -1.11 18.98
CA GLU A 102 -0.19 -0.77 18.88
C GLU A 102 0.09 0.67 19.34
N LEU A 103 -0.69 1.63 18.85
CA LEU A 103 -0.54 3.03 19.24
C LEU A 103 -0.85 3.27 20.72
N ILE A 104 -1.89 2.61 21.26
CA ILE A 104 -2.24 2.68 22.69
C ILE A 104 -1.09 2.13 23.53
N ARG A 105 -0.51 0.97 23.19
CA ARG A 105 0.64 0.39 23.91
C ARG A 105 1.85 1.33 23.88
N ARG A 106 2.15 1.93 22.73
CA ARG A 106 3.25 2.92 22.60
C ARG A 106 2.99 4.16 23.46
N LEU A 107 1.77 4.69 23.47
CA LEU A 107 1.38 5.83 24.29
C LEU A 107 1.52 5.52 25.78
N ILE A 108 1.04 4.34 26.24
CA ILE A 108 1.13 3.89 27.63
C ILE A 108 2.59 3.73 28.06
N TRP A 109 3.45 3.17 27.19
CA TRP A 109 4.86 2.98 27.47
C TRP A 109 5.61 4.32 27.60
N GLU A 110 5.42 5.24 26.66
CA GLU A 110 6.08 6.56 26.69
C GLU A 110 5.65 7.39 27.91
N GLU A 111 4.39 7.30 28.32
CA GLU A 111 3.91 7.97 29.53
C GLU A 111 4.50 7.36 30.79
N TYR A 112 4.63 6.02 30.82
CA TYR A 112 5.13 5.30 31.98
C TYR A 112 6.66 5.36 32.14
N ASP A 113 7.45 4.99 31.12
CA ASP A 113 8.92 4.86 31.19
C ASP A 113 9.63 6.21 31.18
N ASN A 114 9.18 7.11 30.32
CA ASN A 114 9.78 8.42 30.14
C ASN A 114 9.13 9.51 31.00
N GLY A 115 8.06 9.20 31.75
CA GLY A 115 7.28 10.18 32.54
C GLY A 115 6.79 11.34 31.69
N GLY A 116 6.40 11.08 30.43
CA GLY A 116 5.88 12.10 29.53
C GLY A 116 6.91 13.15 29.08
N LYS A 117 8.20 12.91 29.16
CA LYS A 117 9.25 13.92 28.84
C LYS A 117 9.27 14.33 27.38
N ASP A 118 9.03 13.39 26.44
CA ASP A 118 8.97 13.69 25.01
C ASP A 118 7.55 14.03 24.56
N LYS A 119 7.09 15.21 25.00
CA LYS A 119 5.72 15.66 24.72
C LYS A 119 5.38 15.75 23.23
N ILE A 120 6.38 16.03 22.37
CA ILE A 120 6.14 16.15 20.92
C ILE A 120 5.86 14.77 20.35
N TYR A 121 6.62 13.76 20.72
CA TYR A 121 6.44 12.38 20.25
C TYR A 121 5.11 11.79 20.75
N ILE A 122 4.81 11.93 22.04
CA ILE A 122 3.53 11.50 22.63
C ILE A 122 2.35 12.19 21.94
N THR A 123 2.46 13.49 21.67
CA THR A 123 1.42 14.22 20.93
C THR A 123 1.26 13.69 19.50
N SER A 124 2.35 13.33 18.83
CA SER A 124 2.31 12.70 17.50
C SER A 124 1.56 11.36 17.53
N LEU A 125 1.89 10.47 18.46
CA LEU A 125 1.21 9.19 18.64
C LEU A 125 -0.29 9.38 18.96
N TYR A 126 -0.61 10.37 19.78
CA TYR A 126 -1.99 10.69 20.12
C TYR A 126 -2.80 11.13 18.89
N TYR A 127 -2.25 12.00 18.04
CA TYR A 127 -2.96 12.40 16.81
C TYR A 127 -3.06 11.27 15.79
N GLN A 128 -2.12 10.33 15.76
CA GLN A 128 -2.24 9.11 14.97
C GLN A 128 -3.41 8.25 15.48
N LEU A 129 -3.53 8.07 16.79
CA LEU A 129 -4.65 7.35 17.39
C LEU A 129 -5.98 8.06 17.08
N LEU A 130 -6.07 9.38 17.27
CA LEU A 130 -7.27 10.14 16.91
C LEU A 130 -7.65 9.99 15.44
N ASN A 131 -6.67 9.93 14.55
CA ASN A 131 -6.92 9.71 13.13
C ASN A 131 -7.59 8.36 12.86
N ILE A 132 -7.13 7.27 13.52
CA ILE A 132 -7.78 5.96 13.42
C ILE A 132 -9.20 6.03 14.00
N LEU A 133 -9.37 6.61 15.19
CA LEU A 133 -10.68 6.70 15.82
C LEU A 133 -11.71 7.42 14.96
N VAL A 134 -11.33 8.56 14.38
CA VAL A 134 -12.24 9.36 13.54
C VAL A 134 -12.57 8.68 12.23
N ASN A 135 -11.62 7.97 11.65
CA ASN A 135 -11.83 7.39 10.34
C ASN A 135 -12.51 6.01 10.37
N ASP A 136 -12.27 5.21 11.42
CA ASP A 136 -12.70 3.82 11.44
C ASP A 136 -13.83 3.55 12.43
N PHE A 137 -13.89 4.29 13.52
CA PHE A 137 -14.85 4.03 14.60
C PHE A 137 -15.93 5.12 14.75
N LEU A 138 -15.87 6.20 13.95
CA LEU A 138 -16.89 7.22 13.94
C LEU A 138 -18.17 6.71 13.26
N ILE A 139 -19.30 6.74 13.96
CA ILE A 139 -20.60 6.49 13.36
C ILE A 139 -20.99 7.74 12.57
N ASP A 140 -21.04 7.59 11.24
CA ASP A 140 -21.58 8.62 10.36
C ASP A 140 -23.07 8.33 10.12
N ASN A 141 -23.93 9.06 10.82
CA ASN A 141 -25.39 8.94 10.62
C ASN A 141 -25.85 9.35 9.21
N GLU A 142 -24.93 9.87 8.37
CA GLU A 142 -25.21 10.28 7.00
C GLU A 142 -25.06 9.15 5.96
N LYS A 143 -24.52 7.98 6.34
CA LYS A 143 -24.30 6.86 5.40
C LYS A 143 -25.40 5.79 5.36
N SER A 144 -26.47 5.92 6.11
CA SER A 144 -27.54 4.91 6.14
C SER A 144 -28.83 5.37 5.46
N THR A 145 -28.79 5.74 4.18
CA THR A 145 -29.97 5.67 3.30
C THR A 145 -29.54 5.46 1.85
N TYR A 146 -29.71 4.23 1.40
CA TYR A 146 -29.68 3.87 -0.02
C TYR A 146 -30.84 4.55 -0.75
N SER A 147 -30.54 5.44 -1.70
CA SER A 147 -31.20 5.53 -3.00
C SER A 147 -30.64 6.68 -3.83
N GLY A 148 -30.24 6.38 -5.05
CA GLY A 148 -29.67 7.37 -5.97
C GLY A 148 -30.67 8.43 -6.40
N GLN A 149 -30.48 9.65 -5.92
CA GLN A 149 -30.97 10.91 -6.51
C GLN A 149 -30.59 12.17 -5.69
N GLU A 150 -29.70 12.14 -4.68
CA GLU A 150 -29.54 13.22 -3.69
C GLU A 150 -28.22 14.03 -3.68
N HIS A 151 -27.40 13.99 -4.71
CA HIS A 151 -26.14 14.78 -4.73
C HIS A 151 -26.28 16.32 -4.72
N LYS A 152 -27.50 16.85 -4.81
CA LYS A 152 -27.76 18.30 -4.70
C LYS A 152 -28.19 18.77 -3.30
N PHE A 153 -28.56 17.87 -2.38
CA PHE A 153 -29.07 18.21 -1.06
C PHE A 153 -27.97 18.24 0.03
N ASP A 154 -26.93 17.43 -0.07
CA ASP A 154 -25.82 17.39 0.90
C ASP A 154 -24.99 18.66 0.91
N ASP A 155 -24.74 19.23 -0.26
CA ASP A 155 -23.97 20.48 -0.42
C ASP A 155 -24.63 21.66 0.31
N ARG A 156 -25.96 21.70 0.34
CA ARG A 156 -26.73 22.79 0.97
C ARG A 156 -26.72 22.73 2.50
N LYS A 157 -26.81 21.56 3.10
CA LYS A 157 -26.72 21.37 4.54
C LYS A 157 -25.39 21.84 5.04
N GLN A 158 -24.32 21.43 4.37
CA GLN A 158 -22.94 21.83 4.70
C GLN A 158 -22.69 23.33 4.51
N GLN A 159 -23.27 23.94 3.48
CA GLN A 159 -23.21 25.40 3.28
C GLN A 159 -23.89 26.17 4.42
N ILE A 160 -25.03 25.69 4.91
CA ILE A 160 -25.75 26.27 6.06
C ILE A 160 -24.91 26.15 7.34
N GLU A 161 -24.39 24.98 7.63
CA GLU A 161 -23.53 24.73 8.80
C GLU A 161 -22.28 25.61 8.76
N ASN A 162 -21.59 25.64 7.64
CA ASN A 162 -20.38 26.45 7.46
C ASN A 162 -20.67 27.95 7.65
N TYR A 163 -21.79 28.45 7.11
CA TYR A 163 -22.16 29.84 7.27
C TYR A 163 -22.42 30.19 8.74
N ILE A 164 -23.18 29.35 9.45
CA ILE A 164 -23.49 29.57 10.86
C ILE A 164 -22.23 29.52 11.70
N ARG A 165 -21.34 28.57 11.48
CA ARG A 165 -20.06 28.44 12.20
C ARG A 165 -19.11 29.61 11.99
N GLN A 166 -19.08 30.17 10.79
CA GLN A 166 -18.22 31.33 10.49
C GLN A 166 -18.76 32.64 11.09
N ASN A 167 -20.07 32.74 11.33
CA ASN A 167 -20.73 34.01 11.70
C ASN A 167 -21.43 33.96 13.06
N TYR A 168 -21.37 32.84 13.82
CA TYR A 168 -22.12 32.69 15.08
C TYR A 168 -21.84 33.77 16.13
N SER A 169 -20.62 34.31 16.16
CA SER A 169 -20.21 35.31 17.16
C SER A 169 -20.74 36.73 16.88
N GLY A 170 -21.22 36.98 15.66
CA GLY A 170 -21.80 38.27 15.24
C GLY A 170 -23.31 38.24 15.13
N ASP A 171 -23.88 39.33 14.62
CA ASP A 171 -25.29 39.39 14.26
C ASP A 171 -25.53 38.53 13.02
N ILE A 172 -26.25 37.44 13.18
CA ILE A 172 -26.58 36.47 12.14
C ILE A 172 -28.10 36.35 12.01
N SER A 173 -28.62 36.50 10.80
CA SER A 173 -30.05 36.36 10.53
C SER A 173 -30.34 35.25 9.50
N LEU A 174 -31.58 34.71 9.59
CA LEU A 174 -32.06 33.76 8.58
C LEU A 174 -32.21 34.44 7.21
N GLN A 175 -32.44 35.74 7.16
CA GLN A 175 -32.53 36.52 5.92
C GLN A 175 -31.17 36.56 5.21
N ASP A 176 -30.08 36.89 5.92
CA ASP A 176 -28.74 36.98 5.34
C ASP A 176 -28.31 35.63 4.76
N LEU A 177 -28.61 34.53 5.45
CA LEU A 177 -28.34 33.17 4.96
C LEU A 177 -29.20 32.82 3.75
N ALA A 178 -30.49 33.23 3.74
CA ALA A 178 -31.37 32.99 2.63
C ALA A 178 -30.91 33.75 1.36
N ASP A 179 -30.51 35.01 1.53
CA ASP A 179 -29.97 35.84 0.44
C ASP A 179 -28.68 35.24 -0.13
N LYS A 180 -27.78 34.80 0.75
CA LYS A 180 -26.50 34.13 0.35
C LYS A 180 -26.72 32.82 -0.43
N LEU A 181 -27.76 32.08 -0.09
CA LEU A 181 -28.09 30.80 -0.75
C LEU A 181 -29.09 30.93 -1.90
N TYR A 182 -29.51 32.20 -2.22
CA TYR A 182 -30.52 32.46 -3.24
C TYR A 182 -31.84 31.71 -3.00
N LEU A 183 -32.29 31.68 -1.71
CA LEU A 183 -33.51 31.01 -1.26
C LEU A 183 -34.47 31.97 -0.58
N SER A 184 -35.75 31.60 -0.55
CA SER A 184 -36.69 32.36 0.30
C SER A 184 -36.51 31.96 1.78
N THR A 185 -36.67 32.91 2.70
CA THR A 185 -36.60 32.66 4.15
C THR A 185 -37.61 31.64 4.62
N ALA A 186 -38.81 31.61 4.02
CA ALA A 186 -39.85 30.64 4.34
C ALA A 186 -39.42 29.18 3.95
N TYR A 187 -38.79 29.01 2.79
CA TYR A 187 -38.26 27.73 2.38
C TYR A 187 -37.09 27.29 3.26
N LEU A 188 -36.14 28.18 3.49
CA LEU A 188 -34.95 27.91 4.31
C LEU A 188 -35.31 27.58 5.77
N SER A 189 -36.30 28.29 6.36
CA SER A 189 -36.81 27.96 7.69
C SER A 189 -37.37 26.55 7.80
N LYS A 190 -38.20 26.16 6.81
CA LYS A 190 -38.75 24.78 6.74
C LYS A 190 -37.65 23.73 6.50
N TYR A 191 -36.69 24.05 5.65
CA TYR A 191 -35.55 23.20 5.35
C TYR A 191 -34.70 22.93 6.59
N ILE A 192 -34.30 24.02 7.30
CA ILE A 192 -33.50 23.89 8.54
C ILE A 192 -34.26 23.09 9.59
N LYS A 193 -35.55 23.36 9.82
CA LYS A 193 -36.34 22.62 10.80
C LYS A 193 -36.44 21.13 10.46
N ARG A 194 -36.52 20.81 9.17
CA ARG A 194 -36.57 19.40 8.69
C ARG A 194 -35.23 18.68 8.77
N GLN A 195 -34.12 19.36 8.45
CA GLN A 195 -32.80 18.75 8.38
C GLN A 195 -32.07 18.73 9.73
N PHE A 196 -32.28 19.75 10.55
CA PHE A 196 -31.60 19.91 11.86
C PHE A 196 -32.50 19.64 13.06
N GLY A 197 -33.78 19.37 12.85
CA GLY A 197 -34.75 19.11 13.91
C GLY A 197 -35.14 20.33 14.76
N MET A 198 -34.54 21.51 14.50
CA MET A 198 -34.70 22.72 15.28
C MET A 198 -34.77 23.96 14.37
N SER A 199 -35.22 25.12 14.92
CA SER A 199 -35.23 26.38 14.17
C SER A 199 -33.80 26.94 14.02
N PHE A 200 -33.63 27.86 13.06
CA PHE A 200 -32.36 28.57 12.85
C PHE A 200 -31.80 29.23 14.13
N ILE A 201 -32.66 29.91 14.86
CA ILE A 201 -32.27 30.61 16.09
C ILE A 201 -31.89 29.62 17.20
N GLU A 202 -32.64 28.52 17.33
CA GLU A 202 -32.29 27.45 18.27
C GLU A 202 -30.94 26.82 17.92
N TYR A 203 -30.65 26.57 16.64
CA TYR A 203 -29.37 26.02 16.21
C TYR A 203 -28.20 26.95 16.52
N VAL A 204 -28.35 28.26 16.18
CA VAL A 204 -27.32 29.27 16.47
C VAL A 204 -27.07 29.39 17.97
N ASN A 205 -28.15 29.44 18.78
CA ASN A 205 -28.02 29.55 20.23
C ASN A 205 -27.43 28.31 20.88
N THR A 206 -27.70 27.12 20.37
CA THR A 206 -27.08 25.90 20.83
C THR A 206 -25.59 25.93 20.56
N LEU A 207 -25.17 26.29 19.34
CA LEU A 207 -23.75 26.41 18.99
C LEU A 207 -23.02 27.45 19.84
N ARG A 208 -23.63 28.63 20.03
CA ARG A 208 -23.12 29.71 20.93
C ARG A 208 -22.93 29.19 22.35
N PHE A 209 -23.92 28.48 22.85
CA PHE A 209 -23.92 27.94 24.20
C PHE A 209 -22.81 26.89 24.38
N ASP A 210 -22.65 25.94 23.47
CA ASP A 210 -21.62 24.92 23.54
C ASP A 210 -20.21 25.52 23.52
N ILE A 211 -20.00 26.57 22.70
CA ILE A 211 -18.73 27.31 22.68
C ILE A 211 -18.54 28.13 23.99
N ALA A 212 -19.62 28.71 24.56
CA ALA A 212 -19.53 29.41 25.82
C ALA A 212 -19.16 28.47 26.97
N VAL A 213 -19.75 27.27 27.04
CA VAL A 213 -19.38 26.23 28.01
C VAL A 213 -17.90 25.89 27.88
N SER A 214 -17.42 25.71 26.66
CA SER A 214 -16.01 25.46 26.36
C SER A 214 -15.10 26.56 26.92
N GLN A 215 -15.39 27.84 26.56
CA GLN A 215 -14.58 28.95 27.04
C GLN A 215 -14.64 29.09 28.56
N LEU A 216 -15.79 28.75 29.16
CA LEU A 216 -15.97 28.78 30.60
C LEU A 216 -15.06 27.78 31.33
N LEU A 217 -14.90 26.60 30.79
CA LEU A 217 -14.11 25.55 31.40
C LEU A 217 -12.60 25.75 31.17
N TYR A 218 -12.20 26.12 29.97
CA TYR A 218 -10.81 26.13 29.53
C TYR A 218 -10.15 27.49 29.36
N SER A 219 -10.79 28.57 29.79
CA SER A 219 -10.20 29.90 29.81
C SER A 219 -10.47 30.63 31.11
N ASP A 220 -9.60 31.62 31.42
CA ASP A 220 -9.79 32.53 32.58
C ASP A 220 -10.64 33.74 32.24
N LYS A 221 -11.29 33.78 31.09
CA LYS A 221 -12.15 34.88 30.67
C LYS A 221 -13.33 35.04 31.63
N SER A 222 -13.72 36.30 31.87
CA SER A 222 -14.94 36.56 32.63
C SER A 222 -16.19 36.09 31.89
N VAL A 223 -17.25 35.74 32.64
CA VAL A 223 -18.53 35.31 32.05
C VAL A 223 -19.09 36.34 31.07
N LEU A 224 -18.91 37.65 31.41
CA LEU A 224 -19.29 38.76 30.52
C LEU A 224 -18.51 38.70 29.20
N ARG A 225 -17.20 38.48 29.27
CA ARG A 225 -16.36 38.42 28.08
C ARG A 225 -16.70 37.21 27.23
N ILE A 226 -16.96 36.06 27.86
CA ILE A 226 -17.38 34.82 27.16
C ILE A 226 -18.72 35.05 26.44
N ALA A 227 -19.70 35.66 27.11
CA ALA A 227 -20.98 35.97 26.49
C ALA A 227 -20.82 36.83 25.22
N MET A 228 -19.97 37.87 25.30
CA MET A 228 -19.68 38.75 24.14
C MET A 228 -18.94 38.01 23.04
N ASP A 229 -17.89 37.27 23.37
CA ASP A 229 -17.06 36.50 22.38
C ASP A 229 -17.87 35.41 21.68
N THR A 230 -18.92 34.91 22.28
CA THR A 230 -19.79 33.85 21.72
C THR A 230 -21.09 34.40 21.11
N GLY A 231 -21.27 35.70 21.04
CA GLY A 231 -22.39 36.36 20.34
C GLY A 231 -23.70 36.42 21.11
N PHE A 232 -23.67 36.21 22.43
CA PHE A 232 -24.83 36.49 23.27
C PHE A 232 -24.98 38.02 23.52
N SER A 233 -26.20 38.47 23.45
CA SER A 233 -26.52 39.90 23.66
C SER A 233 -26.15 40.42 25.05
N SER A 234 -26.08 39.55 26.05
CA SER A 234 -25.68 39.88 27.42
C SER A 234 -25.26 38.64 28.22
N SER A 235 -24.51 38.87 29.30
CA SER A 235 -24.23 37.79 30.28
C SER A 235 -25.50 37.31 30.99
N ALA A 236 -26.55 38.12 31.09
CA ALA A 236 -27.83 37.70 31.66
C ALA A 236 -28.52 36.61 30.79
N THR A 237 -28.41 36.72 29.45
CA THR A 237 -28.92 35.70 28.52
C THR A 237 -28.18 34.38 28.69
N LEU A 238 -26.85 34.44 28.77
CA LEU A 238 -26.03 33.23 28.99
C LEU A 238 -26.35 32.59 30.37
N ASN A 239 -26.48 33.39 31.41
CA ASN A 239 -26.85 32.92 32.76
C ASN A 239 -28.22 32.23 32.77
N LYS A 240 -29.21 32.80 32.04
CA LYS A 240 -30.53 32.20 31.93
C LYS A 240 -30.48 30.80 31.30
N ILE A 241 -29.78 30.67 30.18
CA ILE A 241 -29.66 29.39 29.46
C ILE A 241 -28.89 28.36 30.32
N PHE A 242 -27.84 28.78 31.06
CA PHE A 242 -27.12 27.91 31.99
C PHE A 242 -28.03 27.39 33.10
N LYS A 243 -28.87 28.27 33.69
CA LYS A 243 -29.83 27.85 34.70
C LYS A 243 -30.88 26.87 34.15
N GLU A 244 -31.34 27.09 32.94
CA GLU A 244 -32.34 26.24 32.30
C GLU A 244 -31.74 24.82 31.97
N LYS A 245 -30.49 24.77 31.48
CA LYS A 245 -29.85 23.51 31.11
C LYS A 245 -29.18 22.75 32.26
N TYR A 246 -28.47 23.46 33.15
CA TYR A 246 -27.65 22.82 34.20
C TYR A 246 -28.13 23.09 35.63
N ASN A 247 -29.21 23.84 35.78
CA ASN A 247 -29.74 24.32 37.09
C ASN A 247 -28.67 25.04 37.95
N LYS A 248 -27.66 25.68 37.31
CA LYS A 248 -26.51 26.35 37.91
C LYS A 248 -26.19 27.61 37.13
N THR A 249 -25.51 28.56 37.78
CA THR A 249 -24.90 29.70 37.07
C THR A 249 -23.58 29.30 36.40
N PRO A 250 -23.12 30.00 35.36
CA PRO A 250 -21.82 29.77 34.76
C PRO A 250 -20.65 29.81 35.75
N THR A 251 -20.71 30.65 36.73
CA THR A 251 -19.66 30.78 37.76
C THR A 251 -19.65 29.57 38.71
N GLU A 252 -20.82 29.11 39.15
CA GLU A 252 -20.96 27.91 39.97
C GLU A 252 -20.51 26.67 39.19
N PHE A 253 -20.88 26.58 37.92
CA PHE A 253 -20.48 25.53 37.03
C PHE A 253 -18.95 25.50 36.86
N ARG A 254 -18.31 26.65 36.58
CA ARG A 254 -16.84 26.75 36.51
C ARG A 254 -16.14 26.33 37.80
N ALA A 255 -16.66 26.79 38.95
CA ALA A 255 -16.07 26.51 40.26
C ALA A 255 -16.16 25.03 40.61
N GLU A 256 -17.28 24.38 40.32
CA GLU A 256 -17.48 22.96 40.53
C GLU A 256 -16.54 22.10 39.65
N TRP A 257 -16.38 22.49 38.37
CA TRP A 257 -15.53 21.77 37.45
C TRP A 257 -14.05 21.96 37.76
N ARG A 258 -13.58 23.16 38.02
CA ARG A 258 -12.20 23.40 38.46
C ARG A 258 -11.90 22.77 39.82
N GLY A 259 -12.90 22.58 40.65
CA GLY A 259 -12.76 21.84 41.91
C GLY A 259 -12.73 20.32 41.74
N LYS A 260 -13.28 19.77 40.65
CA LYS A 260 -13.24 18.35 40.34
C LYS A 260 -11.91 17.91 39.66
N ASP A 261 -11.34 18.72 38.79
CA ASP A 261 -10.04 18.47 38.15
C ASP A 261 -8.87 18.39 39.17
N LEU A 262 -9.01 19.00 40.33
CA LEU A 262 -7.98 18.98 41.36
C LEU A 262 -8.11 17.84 42.41
N LYS A 263 -9.11 16.93 42.31
CA LYS A 263 -9.39 15.92 43.36
C LYS A 263 -9.32 14.45 42.90
N HIS A 264 -8.84 14.18 41.69
CA HIS A 264 -8.61 12.78 41.27
C HIS A 264 -7.13 12.48 41.00
N THR A 265 -6.22 12.98 41.82
CA THR A 265 -4.89 12.41 41.94
C THR A 265 -5.00 11.09 42.63
N ASN A 266 -4.47 10.05 42.04
CA ASN A 266 -4.27 8.74 42.71
C ASN A 266 -3.63 8.98 44.08
N THR A 267 -4.06 8.25 45.08
CA THR A 267 -3.35 8.30 46.37
C THR A 267 -1.92 7.79 46.17
N VAL A 268 -0.97 8.22 46.98
CA VAL A 268 0.42 7.76 46.93
C VAL A 268 0.50 6.21 46.94
N GLU A 269 -0.44 5.57 47.60
CA GLU A 269 -0.54 4.12 47.65
C GLU A 269 -1.03 3.50 46.33
N GLU A 270 -2.01 4.11 45.66
CA GLU A 270 -2.48 3.68 44.32
C GLU A 270 -1.39 3.83 43.29
N GLU A 271 -0.62 4.92 43.27
CA GLU A 271 0.52 5.12 42.38
C GLU A 271 1.63 4.08 42.61
N ARG A 272 1.87 3.68 43.87
CA ARG A 272 2.81 2.65 44.22
C ARG A 272 2.39 1.29 43.66
N ILE A 273 1.12 0.92 43.85
CA ILE A 273 0.54 -0.34 43.36
C ILE A 273 0.59 -0.39 41.81
N VAL A 274 0.22 0.68 41.15
CA VAL A 274 0.31 0.78 39.67
C VAL A 274 1.75 0.57 39.22
N ARG A 275 2.72 1.26 39.84
CA ARG A 275 4.14 1.17 39.48
C ARG A 275 4.68 -0.24 39.69
N GLU A 276 4.36 -0.89 40.77
CA GLU A 276 4.76 -2.29 41.05
C GLU A 276 4.20 -3.26 40.01
N LYS A 277 2.94 -3.13 39.65
CA LYS A 277 2.29 -3.96 38.65
C LYS A 277 2.83 -3.70 37.25
N MET A 278 3.08 -2.44 36.83
CA MET A 278 3.68 -2.10 35.55
C MET A 278 5.09 -2.67 35.42
N ASN A 279 5.95 -2.49 36.46
CA ASN A 279 7.29 -3.07 36.47
C ASN A 279 7.23 -4.60 36.31
N LYS A 280 6.40 -5.28 37.10
CA LYS A 280 6.22 -6.72 37.01
C LYS A 280 5.73 -7.16 35.63
N PHE A 281 4.81 -6.41 35.02
CA PHE A 281 4.28 -6.71 33.69
C PHE A 281 5.38 -6.63 32.62
N PHE A 282 6.18 -5.56 32.58
CA PHE A 282 7.25 -5.39 31.58
C PHE A 282 8.46 -6.29 31.83
N GLU A 283 8.79 -6.60 33.09
CA GLU A 283 9.83 -7.59 33.41
C GLU A 283 9.44 -9.01 32.93
N GLN A 284 8.17 -9.36 33.02
CA GLN A 284 7.67 -10.66 32.58
C GLN A 284 7.42 -10.74 31.07
N ASN A 285 7.24 -9.59 30.41
CA ASN A 285 6.92 -9.49 28.98
C ASN A 285 7.84 -8.50 28.26
N PRO A 286 9.16 -8.74 28.18
CA PRO A 286 10.09 -7.81 27.56
C PRO A 286 9.84 -7.59 26.04
N SER A 287 9.15 -8.53 25.37
CA SER A 287 8.74 -8.39 23.98
C SER A 287 7.58 -7.40 23.76
N GLU A 288 6.87 -7.03 24.82
CA GLU A 288 5.79 -6.04 24.76
C GLU A 288 6.26 -4.60 25.02
N ILE A 289 7.54 -4.41 25.33
CA ILE A 289 8.17 -3.10 25.40
C ILE A 289 8.25 -2.57 23.95
N PRO A 290 7.49 -1.51 23.59
CA PRO A 290 7.59 -0.94 22.27
C PRO A 290 9.02 -0.42 22.08
N SER A 291 9.76 -1.01 21.17
CA SER A 291 11.09 -0.50 20.86
C SER A 291 10.97 0.94 20.35
N ARG A 292 11.53 1.90 21.07
CA ARG A 292 11.91 3.15 20.43
C ARG A 292 12.83 2.75 19.28
N GLU A 293 12.37 2.92 18.07
CA GLU A 293 13.20 2.68 16.90
C GLU A 293 14.43 3.57 17.00
N LYS A 294 15.50 2.98 17.52
CA LYS A 294 16.86 3.48 17.25
C LYS A 294 16.98 3.46 15.73
N SER A 295 17.56 4.47 15.10
CA SER A 295 17.96 4.40 13.70
C SER A 295 18.55 3.01 13.50
N SER A 296 17.93 2.18 12.68
CA SER A 296 18.28 0.77 12.56
C SER A 296 19.69 0.73 11.99
N ARG A 297 20.65 0.32 12.82
CA ARG A 297 22.02 0.12 12.39
C ARG A 297 22.17 -1.36 12.05
N GLU A 298 22.35 -1.64 10.78
CA GLU A 298 22.65 -2.98 10.30
C GLU A 298 24.16 -3.12 10.15
N THR A 299 24.73 -4.25 10.55
CA THR A 299 26.16 -4.51 10.44
C THR A 299 26.38 -5.78 9.62
N ALA A 300 27.12 -5.66 8.54
CA ALA A 300 27.48 -6.71 7.62
C ALA A 300 28.96 -7.07 7.76
N ILE A 301 29.30 -8.08 8.55
CA ILE A 301 30.65 -8.60 8.68
C ILE A 301 30.80 -9.82 7.77
N LEU A 302 31.51 -9.67 6.66
CA LEU A 302 31.78 -10.77 5.76
C LEU A 302 32.98 -11.60 6.27
N THR A 303 32.79 -12.90 6.46
CA THR A 303 33.84 -13.79 7.01
C THR A 303 34.86 -14.23 5.96
N SER A 304 34.43 -14.38 4.70
CA SER A 304 35.28 -14.80 3.58
C SER A 304 34.93 -14.02 2.30
N SER A 305 35.94 -13.69 1.53
CA SER A 305 35.76 -13.15 0.16
C SER A 305 35.61 -14.22 -0.92
N GLU A 306 35.82 -15.48 -0.56
CA GLU A 306 35.72 -16.66 -1.47
C GLU A 306 34.54 -17.55 -1.13
N GLY A 307 34.14 -18.36 -2.10
CA GLY A 307 32.97 -19.19 -2.00
C GLY A 307 31.71 -18.44 -2.45
N GLY A 308 30.59 -18.76 -1.84
CA GLY A 308 29.30 -18.17 -2.15
C GLY A 308 28.44 -19.07 -3.07
N VAL A 309 27.17 -18.74 -3.15
CA VAL A 309 26.19 -19.47 -3.94
C VAL A 309 25.99 -18.75 -5.28
N PRO A 310 26.03 -19.47 -6.43
CA PRO A 310 25.72 -18.85 -7.71
C PRO A 310 24.37 -18.14 -7.69
N ILE A 311 24.32 -16.92 -8.22
CA ILE A 311 23.10 -16.13 -8.27
C ILE A 311 22.38 -16.36 -9.60
N ASN A 312 21.11 -16.74 -9.54
CA ASN A 312 20.22 -16.68 -10.68
C ASN A 312 19.64 -15.26 -10.77
N LYS A 313 19.99 -14.53 -11.82
CA LYS A 313 19.43 -13.17 -12.06
C LYS A 313 18.05 -13.28 -12.72
N SER A 314 17.11 -13.96 -12.05
CA SER A 314 15.77 -14.24 -12.57
C SER A 314 15.02 -12.99 -12.99
N TRP A 315 15.25 -11.86 -12.32
CA TRP A 315 14.59 -10.56 -12.56
C TRP A 315 15.00 -9.85 -13.87
N SER A 316 16.14 -10.20 -14.45
CA SER A 316 16.69 -9.49 -15.61
C SER A 316 16.42 -10.16 -16.95
N ARG A 317 15.91 -11.38 -16.94
CA ARG A 317 15.84 -12.18 -18.16
C ARG A 317 14.62 -11.88 -19.01
N MET A 318 13.53 -11.43 -18.42
CA MET A 318 12.27 -11.22 -19.11
C MET A 318 11.63 -9.88 -18.73
N ILE A 319 11.02 -9.23 -19.73
CA ILE A 319 10.19 -8.05 -19.53
C ILE A 319 8.83 -8.23 -20.20
N ASN A 320 7.77 -7.79 -19.53
CA ASN A 320 6.46 -7.63 -20.14
C ASN A 320 6.40 -6.29 -20.86
N ILE A 321 5.85 -6.25 -22.07
CA ILE A 321 5.77 -4.97 -22.81
C ILE A 321 4.34 -4.54 -23.13
N GLY A 322 3.40 -5.45 -23.08
CA GLY A 322 2.01 -5.18 -23.41
C GLY A 322 1.40 -6.23 -24.31
N THR A 323 0.40 -5.83 -25.09
CA THR A 323 -0.24 -6.70 -26.08
C THR A 323 0.66 -6.94 -27.28
N ALA A 324 0.40 -8.01 -28.05
CA ALA A 324 1.08 -8.24 -29.31
C ALA A 324 0.96 -7.01 -30.24
N ALA A 325 -0.20 -6.42 -30.34
CA ALA A 325 -0.43 -5.21 -31.15
C ALA A 325 0.37 -3.98 -30.68
N ASP A 326 0.74 -3.90 -29.39
CA ASP A 326 1.60 -2.82 -28.91
C ASP A 326 3.01 -2.89 -29.51
N LEU A 327 3.54 -4.09 -29.73
CA LEU A 327 4.85 -4.30 -30.35
C LEU A 327 4.91 -3.89 -31.84
N LEU A 328 3.79 -3.65 -32.50
CA LEU A 328 3.75 -3.07 -33.85
C LEU A 328 4.03 -1.57 -33.87
N LYS A 329 3.97 -0.90 -32.72
CA LYS A 329 4.17 0.54 -32.60
C LYS A 329 5.66 0.86 -32.43
N SER A 330 6.17 1.75 -33.27
CA SER A 330 7.60 2.12 -33.28
C SER A 330 8.11 2.71 -31.97
N ASN A 331 7.29 3.47 -31.25
CA ASN A 331 7.65 4.01 -29.94
C ASN A 331 7.79 2.89 -28.89
N VAL A 332 6.93 1.88 -28.91
CA VAL A 332 7.05 0.71 -28.02
C VAL A 332 8.30 -0.10 -28.35
N GLN A 333 8.58 -0.33 -29.64
CA GLN A 333 9.82 -0.98 -30.08
C GLN A 333 11.06 -0.21 -29.60
N GLN A 334 11.05 1.12 -29.67
CA GLN A 334 12.15 1.94 -29.15
C GLN A 334 12.33 1.75 -27.64
N HIS A 335 11.24 1.65 -26.87
CA HIS A 335 11.32 1.39 -25.43
C HIS A 335 11.88 0.00 -25.14
N VAL A 336 11.55 -1.01 -25.94
CA VAL A 336 12.15 -2.35 -25.84
C VAL A 336 13.67 -2.28 -26.04
N LEU A 337 14.14 -1.50 -27.01
CA LEU A 337 15.58 -1.32 -27.26
C LEU A 337 16.28 -0.61 -26.10
N ILE A 338 15.68 0.45 -25.52
CA ILE A 338 16.21 1.11 -24.32
C ILE A 338 16.34 0.12 -23.17
N LEU A 339 15.29 -0.67 -22.89
CA LEU A 339 15.30 -1.68 -21.82
C LEU A 339 16.31 -2.79 -22.11
N SER A 340 16.44 -3.23 -23.35
CA SER A 340 17.44 -4.24 -23.74
C SER A 340 18.86 -3.75 -23.51
N GLU A 341 19.16 -2.48 -23.85
CA GLU A 341 20.47 -1.89 -23.60
C GLU A 341 20.77 -1.76 -22.11
N MET A 342 19.82 -1.25 -21.32
CA MET A 342 20.00 -1.02 -19.89
C MET A 342 20.00 -2.31 -19.06
N LEU A 343 19.05 -3.20 -19.32
CA LEU A 343 18.76 -4.36 -18.46
C LEU A 343 19.34 -5.68 -19.01
N LYS A 344 19.83 -5.69 -20.27
CA LYS A 344 20.34 -6.92 -20.92
C LYS A 344 19.32 -8.06 -20.89
N ILE A 345 18.04 -7.73 -21.16
CA ILE A 345 16.96 -8.71 -21.23
C ILE A 345 17.20 -9.75 -22.32
N GLU A 346 16.70 -10.97 -22.09
CA GLU A 346 16.76 -12.09 -23.04
C GLU A 346 15.43 -12.30 -23.74
N TYR A 347 14.31 -12.18 -22.98
CA TYR A 347 12.95 -12.46 -23.42
C TYR A 347 12.06 -11.23 -23.34
N VAL A 348 11.21 -11.07 -24.36
CA VAL A 348 10.12 -10.10 -24.37
C VAL A 348 8.80 -10.86 -24.36
N ARG A 349 8.05 -10.72 -23.26
CA ARG A 349 6.74 -11.33 -23.11
C ARG A 349 5.66 -10.38 -23.57
N PHE A 350 4.74 -10.90 -24.38
CA PHE A 350 3.56 -10.21 -24.85
C PHE A 350 2.35 -11.15 -24.82
N TRP A 351 1.17 -10.57 -24.69
CA TRP A 351 -0.11 -11.27 -24.61
C TRP A 351 -1.10 -10.74 -25.64
N ASP A 352 -2.35 -11.25 -25.58
CA ASP A 352 -3.44 -10.82 -26.44
C ASP A 352 -3.12 -10.99 -27.95
N LEU A 353 -2.56 -12.14 -28.28
CA LEU A 353 -2.20 -12.50 -29.67
C LEU A 353 -3.43 -12.47 -30.60
N TYR A 354 -4.61 -12.74 -30.04
CA TYR A 354 -5.88 -12.83 -30.79
C TYR A 354 -6.64 -11.51 -30.90
N ALA A 355 -6.01 -10.39 -30.57
CA ALA A 355 -6.60 -9.07 -30.75
C ALA A 355 -6.97 -8.79 -32.21
N GLU A 356 -8.03 -8.04 -32.44
CA GLU A 356 -8.47 -7.67 -33.79
C GLU A 356 -7.37 -6.94 -34.59
N GLU A 357 -6.54 -6.15 -33.91
CA GLU A 357 -5.43 -5.42 -34.50
C GLU A 357 -4.31 -6.31 -35.04
N MET A 358 -4.30 -7.59 -34.65
CA MET A 358 -3.35 -8.58 -35.18
C MET A 358 -3.77 -9.11 -36.55
N PHE A 359 -5.04 -8.93 -36.96
CA PHE A 359 -5.58 -9.38 -38.24
C PHE A 359 -5.25 -10.85 -38.57
N LEU A 360 -5.32 -11.72 -37.56
CA LEU A 360 -4.96 -13.15 -37.73
C LEU A 360 -5.89 -13.94 -38.66
N ILE A 361 -7.14 -13.52 -38.81
CA ILE A 361 -8.10 -14.19 -39.69
C ILE A 361 -8.02 -13.56 -41.09
N ASP A 362 -7.76 -14.43 -42.10
CA ASP A 362 -7.91 -14.05 -43.48
C ASP A 362 -9.42 -14.06 -43.85
N ARG A 363 -9.99 -12.86 -44.04
CA ARG A 363 -11.43 -12.73 -44.37
C ARG A 363 -11.78 -13.11 -45.79
N ASP A 364 -10.78 -13.15 -46.69
CA ASP A 364 -10.97 -13.50 -48.10
C ASP A 364 -10.92 -15.02 -48.34
N GLN A 365 -10.28 -15.77 -47.41
CA GLN A 365 -10.13 -17.21 -47.51
C GLN A 365 -10.56 -17.91 -46.21
N VAL A 366 -11.75 -18.49 -46.18
CA VAL A 366 -12.28 -19.19 -45.01
C VAL A 366 -11.34 -20.32 -44.57
N GLY A 367 -10.87 -20.26 -43.32
CA GLY A 367 -9.96 -21.26 -42.73
C GLY A 367 -8.46 -20.97 -43.00
N SER A 368 -8.13 -19.83 -43.58
CA SER A 368 -6.78 -19.30 -43.71
C SER A 368 -6.48 -18.29 -42.61
N TYR A 369 -5.19 -18.20 -42.28
CA TYR A 369 -4.69 -17.26 -41.24
C TYR A 369 -3.65 -16.33 -41.85
N ASN A 370 -3.65 -15.08 -41.40
CA ASN A 370 -2.67 -14.08 -41.77
C ASN A 370 -1.70 -13.85 -40.60
N PHE A 371 -0.43 -14.15 -40.80
CA PHE A 371 0.62 -13.99 -39.78
C PHE A 371 1.53 -12.77 -40.01
N ASP A 372 1.22 -11.87 -40.97
CA ASP A 372 2.07 -10.72 -41.33
C ASP A 372 2.42 -9.85 -40.09
N ASN A 373 1.43 -9.54 -39.24
CA ASN A 373 1.69 -8.75 -38.03
C ASN A 373 2.47 -9.53 -36.97
N LEU A 374 2.25 -10.81 -36.83
CA LEU A 374 3.06 -11.66 -35.95
C LEU A 374 4.52 -11.70 -36.45
N ASP A 375 4.73 -11.89 -37.75
CA ASP A 375 6.06 -11.90 -38.34
C ASP A 375 6.81 -10.58 -38.07
N ARG A 376 6.16 -9.42 -38.25
CA ARG A 376 6.77 -8.11 -37.93
C ARG A 376 7.25 -8.02 -36.49
N ILE A 377 6.49 -8.56 -35.55
CA ILE A 377 6.87 -8.59 -34.12
C ILE A 377 8.08 -9.49 -33.94
N ILE A 378 8.03 -10.71 -34.45
CA ILE A 378 9.10 -11.70 -34.27
C ILE A 378 10.38 -11.24 -35.00
N ASP A 379 10.28 -10.74 -36.25
CA ASP A 379 11.42 -10.18 -37.00
C ASP A 379 12.12 -9.09 -36.18
N PHE A 380 11.34 -8.13 -35.63
CA PHE A 380 11.89 -7.08 -34.76
C PHE A 380 12.66 -7.66 -33.56
N LEU A 381 12.11 -8.67 -32.87
CA LEU A 381 12.77 -9.27 -31.73
C LEU A 381 14.06 -10.00 -32.11
N ILE A 382 14.02 -10.83 -33.15
CA ILE A 382 15.18 -11.61 -33.61
C ILE A 382 16.30 -10.71 -34.12
N ASP A 383 15.98 -9.71 -34.92
CA ASP A 383 16.95 -8.71 -35.44
C ASP A 383 17.71 -8.00 -34.30
N ASN A 384 17.05 -7.85 -33.16
CA ASN A 384 17.64 -7.24 -31.96
C ASN A 384 18.17 -8.25 -30.94
N LYS A 385 18.30 -9.54 -31.32
CA LYS A 385 18.80 -10.64 -30.46
C LYS A 385 17.95 -10.88 -29.21
N LEU A 386 16.67 -10.60 -29.31
CA LEU A 386 15.66 -10.85 -28.28
C LEU A 386 14.83 -12.06 -28.65
N LYS A 387 14.36 -12.78 -27.64
CA LYS A 387 13.57 -14.00 -27.81
C LYS A 387 12.12 -13.76 -27.42
N PRO A 388 11.17 -14.24 -28.22
CA PRO A 388 9.76 -14.22 -27.84
C PRO A 388 9.45 -15.07 -26.61
N TYR A 389 8.59 -14.54 -25.76
CA TYR A 389 7.84 -15.29 -24.75
C TYR A 389 6.35 -15.07 -25.05
N ILE A 390 5.71 -16.04 -25.66
CA ILE A 390 4.39 -15.89 -26.28
C ILE A 390 3.33 -16.47 -25.34
N GLU A 391 2.42 -15.60 -24.86
CA GLU A 391 1.23 -16.05 -24.15
C GLU A 391 0.15 -16.44 -25.14
N LEU A 392 -0.27 -17.71 -25.08
CA LEU A 392 -1.27 -18.31 -25.97
C LEU A 392 -2.67 -18.32 -25.35
N GLY A 393 -2.81 -17.90 -24.11
CA GLY A 393 -4.07 -17.83 -23.40
C GLY A 393 -4.91 -16.61 -23.79
N ASN A 394 -6.13 -16.58 -23.29
CA ASN A 394 -7.00 -15.42 -23.35
C ASN A 394 -7.07 -14.78 -21.96
N LYS A 395 -6.52 -13.58 -21.80
CA LYS A 395 -6.66 -12.85 -20.55
C LYS A 395 -8.09 -12.32 -20.40
N PRO A 396 -8.77 -12.64 -19.28
CA PRO A 396 -10.09 -12.08 -19.03
C PRO A 396 -9.99 -10.56 -18.87
N LYS A 397 -11.06 -9.88 -19.26
CA LYS A 397 -11.23 -8.46 -18.98
C LYS A 397 -11.31 -8.26 -17.48
N LEU A 398 -10.25 -7.78 -16.86
CA LEU A 398 -10.29 -7.26 -15.50
C LEU A 398 -11.15 -5.99 -15.46
N LEU A 399 -12.47 -6.18 -15.37
CA LEU A 399 -13.41 -5.12 -15.06
C LEU A 399 -13.33 -4.85 -13.56
N ILE A 400 -12.45 -3.96 -13.16
CA ILE A 400 -12.48 -3.38 -11.82
C ILE A 400 -13.62 -2.36 -11.82
N LYS A 401 -14.81 -2.80 -11.39
CA LYS A 401 -16.06 -2.04 -11.45
C LYS A 401 -16.04 -0.68 -10.76
N ASN A 402 -15.12 -0.42 -9.85
CA ASN A 402 -15.12 0.76 -8.97
C ASN A 402 -13.80 1.54 -8.94
N SER A 403 -12.85 1.24 -9.81
CA SER A 403 -11.69 2.09 -10.01
C SER A 403 -11.80 2.72 -11.39
N LYS A 404 -11.35 3.97 -11.53
CA LYS A 404 -11.15 4.60 -12.85
C LYS A 404 -10.03 3.92 -13.65
N ILE A 405 -9.52 2.80 -13.15
CA ILE A 405 -8.54 1.94 -13.80
C ILE A 405 -9.29 1.14 -14.86
N MET A 406 -9.21 1.59 -16.08
CA MET A 406 -9.79 0.86 -17.20
C MET A 406 -8.70 0.06 -17.90
N PHE A 407 -8.54 -1.22 -17.49
CA PHE A 407 -7.91 -2.19 -18.38
C PHE A 407 -8.96 -2.62 -19.41
N LYS A 408 -8.92 -2.04 -20.59
CA LYS A 408 -9.70 -2.53 -21.69
C LYS A 408 -8.85 -3.51 -22.46
N TYR A 409 -9.02 -4.78 -22.20
CA TYR A 409 -8.58 -5.79 -23.16
C TYR A 409 -9.61 -5.79 -24.29
N ASN A 410 -9.14 -5.73 -25.52
CA ASN A 410 -9.99 -5.88 -26.68
C ASN A 410 -10.65 -7.26 -26.60
N ASN A 411 -11.90 -7.39 -27.09
CA ASN A 411 -12.49 -8.72 -27.20
C ASN A 411 -11.62 -9.55 -28.13
N PRO A 412 -11.09 -10.70 -27.66
CA PRO A 412 -10.41 -11.61 -28.56
C PRO A 412 -11.41 -11.99 -29.64
N ASP A 413 -10.88 -12.29 -30.82
CA ASP A 413 -11.71 -12.89 -31.84
C ASP A 413 -12.19 -14.24 -31.32
N LYS A 414 -13.42 -14.26 -30.76
CA LYS A 414 -14.04 -15.46 -30.18
C LYS A 414 -14.08 -16.63 -31.15
N GLU A 415 -13.87 -16.39 -32.46
CA GLU A 415 -13.81 -17.42 -33.45
C GLU A 415 -12.52 -18.24 -33.39
N ILE A 416 -11.38 -17.64 -33.00
CA ILE A 416 -10.10 -18.36 -32.89
C ILE A 416 -10.03 -19.11 -31.56
N PHE A 417 -10.45 -18.50 -30.48
CA PHE A 417 -10.30 -19.04 -29.12
C PHE A 417 -11.39 -20.04 -28.71
N ASN A 418 -12.01 -20.70 -29.65
CA ASN A 418 -12.89 -21.82 -29.37
C ASN A 418 -12.04 -23.09 -29.22
N LYS A 419 -12.32 -23.93 -28.19
CA LYS A 419 -11.65 -25.21 -27.92
C LYS A 419 -11.44 -26.06 -29.18
N SER A 420 -12.41 -26.09 -30.09
CA SER A 420 -12.32 -26.86 -31.35
C SER A 420 -11.41 -26.21 -32.41
N LYS A 421 -11.11 -24.94 -32.31
CA LYS A 421 -10.36 -24.17 -33.33
C LYS A 421 -8.94 -23.78 -32.87
N ILE A 422 -8.65 -23.73 -31.54
CA ILE A 422 -7.33 -23.31 -31.07
C ILE A 422 -6.22 -24.26 -31.49
N ALA A 423 -6.43 -25.57 -31.41
CA ALA A 423 -5.44 -26.56 -31.82
C ALA A 423 -5.08 -26.46 -33.31
N PRO A 424 -6.05 -26.41 -34.27
CA PRO A 424 -5.76 -26.16 -35.67
C PRO A 424 -5.06 -24.82 -35.93
N PHE A 425 -5.40 -23.78 -35.20
CA PHE A 425 -4.73 -22.48 -35.29
C PHE A 425 -3.27 -22.59 -34.86
N ILE A 426 -2.98 -23.18 -33.70
CA ILE A 426 -1.62 -23.36 -33.18
C ILE A 426 -0.78 -24.20 -34.16
N GLU A 427 -1.35 -25.27 -34.74
CA GLU A 427 -0.62 -26.09 -35.74
C GLU A 427 -0.21 -25.25 -36.97
N LYS A 428 -1.11 -24.43 -37.47
CA LYS A 428 -0.81 -23.51 -38.60
C LYS A 428 0.23 -22.47 -38.23
N MET A 429 0.09 -21.87 -37.05
CA MET A 429 1.03 -20.88 -36.53
C MET A 429 2.44 -21.48 -36.38
N ILE A 430 2.57 -22.61 -35.70
CA ILE A 430 3.88 -23.27 -35.50
C ILE A 430 4.51 -23.69 -36.81
N THR A 431 3.75 -24.30 -37.74
CA THR A 431 4.27 -24.63 -39.05
C THR A 431 4.74 -23.42 -39.84
N HIS A 432 4.04 -22.31 -39.75
CA HIS A 432 4.45 -21.03 -40.30
C HIS A 432 5.77 -20.54 -39.66
N LEU A 433 5.84 -20.49 -38.34
CA LEU A 433 7.00 -20.00 -37.60
C LEU A 433 8.27 -20.83 -37.87
N ILE A 434 8.19 -22.16 -37.87
CA ILE A 434 9.37 -23.00 -38.18
C ILE A 434 9.82 -22.89 -39.63
N ASN A 435 8.89 -22.64 -40.57
CA ASN A 435 9.24 -22.40 -41.96
C ASN A 435 9.97 -21.07 -42.17
N ARG A 436 9.64 -20.04 -41.33
CA ARG A 436 10.25 -18.73 -41.40
C ARG A 436 11.54 -18.63 -40.60
N TYR A 437 11.55 -19.15 -39.37
CA TYR A 437 12.62 -18.93 -38.39
C TYR A 437 13.45 -20.16 -38.04
N THR A 438 13.17 -21.31 -38.57
CA THR A 438 13.71 -22.63 -38.28
C THR A 438 13.26 -23.23 -36.92
N PRO A 439 13.21 -24.60 -36.82
CA PRO A 439 12.88 -25.26 -35.55
C PRO A 439 13.85 -24.92 -34.42
N GLU A 440 15.15 -24.79 -34.70
CA GLU A 440 16.21 -24.51 -33.71
C GLU A 440 16.07 -23.13 -33.10
N GLU A 441 15.60 -22.12 -33.87
CA GLU A 441 15.32 -20.81 -33.34
C GLU A 441 14.08 -20.85 -32.44
N VAL A 442 12.99 -21.49 -32.91
CA VAL A 442 11.72 -21.58 -32.17
C VAL A 442 11.88 -22.34 -30.85
N GLU A 443 12.79 -23.36 -30.78
CA GLU A 443 13.13 -24.07 -29.54
C GLU A 443 13.65 -23.15 -28.44
N THR A 444 14.22 -22.02 -28.79
CA THR A 444 14.76 -21.05 -27.81
C THR A 444 13.68 -20.20 -27.15
N TRP A 445 12.46 -20.21 -27.65
CA TRP A 445 11.35 -19.38 -27.19
C TRP A 445 10.61 -20.04 -26.04
N PHE A 446 9.74 -19.26 -25.36
CA PHE A 446 8.78 -19.78 -24.40
C PHE A 446 7.36 -19.60 -24.93
N PHE A 447 6.53 -20.61 -24.68
CA PHE A 447 5.10 -20.58 -24.94
C PHE A 447 4.38 -20.82 -23.62
N GLU A 448 3.37 -20.01 -23.33
CA GLU A 448 2.59 -20.07 -22.09
C GLU A 448 1.11 -20.14 -22.41
N LEU A 449 0.43 -21.14 -21.85
CA LEU A 449 -1.03 -21.14 -21.85
C LEU A 449 -1.51 -20.54 -20.53
N TRP A 450 -2.02 -19.33 -20.60
CA TRP A 450 -2.64 -18.68 -19.46
C TRP A 450 -4.03 -19.25 -19.21
N LYS A 451 -4.37 -19.51 -17.95
CA LYS A 451 -5.70 -19.95 -17.56
C LYS A 451 -6.58 -18.73 -17.29
N GLU A 452 -7.81 -18.77 -17.78
CA GLU A 452 -8.79 -17.74 -17.43
C GLU A 452 -9.01 -17.69 -15.91
N GLU A 453 -9.16 -16.46 -15.38
CA GLU A 453 -9.50 -16.26 -13.97
C GLU A 453 -10.92 -16.76 -13.70
N PRO A 454 -11.21 -17.23 -12.48
CA PRO A 454 -12.56 -17.68 -12.15
C PRO A 454 -13.52 -16.51 -12.12
N GLU A 455 -14.71 -16.73 -12.61
CA GLU A 455 -15.80 -15.81 -12.43
C GLU A 455 -16.46 -16.02 -11.05
N GLN A 456 -16.83 -14.92 -10.41
CA GLN A 456 -17.62 -14.95 -9.19
C GLN A 456 -19.08 -15.26 -9.53
N ASP A 457 -19.66 -16.27 -8.90
CA ASP A 457 -21.10 -16.54 -9.04
C ASP A 457 -21.95 -15.49 -8.26
N GLU A 458 -23.28 -15.57 -8.41
CA GLU A 458 -24.22 -14.65 -7.75
C GLU A 458 -24.11 -14.66 -6.21
N SER A 459 -23.51 -15.71 -5.61
CA SER A 459 -23.27 -15.84 -4.18
C SER A 459 -21.90 -15.31 -3.74
N GLY A 460 -21.09 -14.79 -4.68
CA GLY A 460 -19.76 -14.26 -4.42
C GLY A 460 -18.66 -15.33 -4.33
N VAL A 461 -18.95 -16.58 -4.69
CA VAL A 461 -18.01 -17.70 -4.63
C VAL A 461 -17.32 -17.88 -5.98
N TYR A 462 -15.99 -17.97 -5.98
CA TYR A 462 -15.19 -18.27 -7.17
C TYR A 462 -15.31 -19.77 -7.52
N ARG A 463 -15.69 -20.10 -8.75
CA ARG A 463 -15.83 -21.49 -9.20
C ARG A 463 -14.80 -21.86 -10.26
N TYR A 464 -13.91 -22.75 -9.88
CA TYR A 464 -12.82 -23.23 -10.73
C TYR A 464 -13.06 -24.60 -11.39
N ARG A 465 -13.91 -25.49 -10.81
CA ARG A 465 -13.86 -26.92 -11.10
C ARG A 465 -14.14 -27.33 -12.54
N SER A 466 -15.10 -26.72 -13.22
CA SER A 466 -15.44 -27.10 -14.59
C SER A 466 -14.42 -26.60 -15.63
N GLN A 467 -13.66 -25.57 -15.32
CA GLN A 467 -12.68 -24.96 -16.22
C GLN A 467 -11.30 -25.59 -16.14
N ASN A 468 -10.95 -26.29 -15.05
CA ASN A 468 -9.62 -26.89 -14.88
C ASN A 468 -9.42 -28.10 -15.80
N GLU A 469 -10.42 -28.96 -15.98
CA GLU A 469 -10.35 -30.11 -16.86
C GLU A 469 -10.23 -29.66 -18.32
N GLU A 470 -11.04 -28.73 -18.76
CA GLU A 470 -11.00 -28.16 -20.11
C GLU A 470 -9.68 -27.45 -20.40
N TYR A 471 -9.12 -26.74 -19.41
CA TYR A 471 -7.79 -26.12 -19.51
C TYR A 471 -6.70 -27.18 -19.74
N VAL A 472 -6.70 -28.27 -18.95
CA VAL A 472 -5.68 -29.34 -19.07
C VAL A 472 -5.83 -30.06 -20.40
N GLU A 473 -7.03 -30.34 -20.87
CA GLU A 473 -7.27 -30.95 -22.21
C GLU A 473 -6.76 -30.05 -23.35
N THR A 474 -7.00 -28.74 -23.22
CA THR A 474 -6.49 -27.76 -24.20
C THR A 474 -4.96 -27.70 -24.16
N PHE A 475 -4.39 -27.67 -22.95
CA PHE A 475 -2.94 -27.71 -22.74
C PHE A 475 -2.31 -28.97 -23.40
N GLU A 476 -2.86 -30.14 -23.17
CA GLU A 476 -2.35 -31.40 -23.77
C GLU A 476 -2.40 -31.36 -25.31
N SER A 477 -3.48 -30.84 -25.87
CA SER A 477 -3.62 -30.68 -27.33
C SER A 477 -2.55 -29.77 -27.93
N ILE A 478 -2.28 -28.63 -27.28
CA ILE A 478 -1.26 -27.68 -27.72
C ILE A 478 0.15 -28.29 -27.50
N TYR A 479 0.39 -28.92 -26.34
CA TYR A 479 1.66 -29.56 -26.03
C TYR A 479 2.04 -30.59 -27.11
N GLU A 480 1.09 -31.46 -27.51
CA GLU A 480 1.31 -32.45 -28.53
C GLU A 480 1.68 -31.84 -29.89
N ILE A 481 1.01 -30.76 -30.27
CA ILE A 481 1.32 -30.04 -31.53
C ILE A 481 2.71 -29.41 -31.46
N LEU A 482 3.00 -28.66 -30.42
CA LEU A 482 4.30 -27.98 -30.26
C LEU A 482 5.45 -28.96 -30.30
N HIS A 483 5.39 -30.08 -29.54
CA HIS A 483 6.48 -31.06 -29.46
C HIS A 483 6.56 -31.97 -30.69
N ARG A 484 5.49 -32.06 -31.48
CA ARG A 484 5.53 -32.78 -32.80
C ARG A 484 6.42 -32.03 -33.78
N TYR A 485 6.33 -30.72 -33.85
CA TYR A 485 7.05 -29.86 -34.80
C TYR A 485 8.36 -29.30 -34.23
N VAL A 486 8.40 -29.06 -32.88
CA VAL A 486 9.55 -28.50 -32.18
C VAL A 486 9.78 -29.33 -30.90
N PRO A 487 10.51 -30.45 -30.98
CA PRO A 487 10.59 -31.45 -29.89
C PRO A 487 11.11 -30.93 -28.56
N ASN A 488 11.99 -29.92 -28.56
CA ASN A 488 12.56 -29.31 -27.35
C ASN A 488 11.91 -27.96 -27.00
N SER A 489 10.72 -27.69 -27.54
CA SER A 489 9.97 -26.47 -27.20
C SER A 489 9.67 -26.39 -25.70
N ARG A 490 9.61 -25.20 -25.16
CA ARG A 490 9.32 -24.93 -23.75
C ARG A 490 7.91 -24.41 -23.62
N PHE A 491 6.98 -25.23 -23.15
CA PHE A 491 5.57 -24.91 -23.01
C PHE A 491 5.11 -25.16 -21.59
N GLY A 492 4.52 -24.13 -20.96
CA GLY A 492 4.06 -24.15 -19.56
C GLY A 492 2.79 -23.34 -19.32
N GLY A 493 2.49 -23.12 -18.06
CA GLY A 493 1.28 -22.40 -17.57
C GLY A 493 1.19 -22.55 -16.05
N ALA A 494 0.10 -22.21 -15.42
CA ALA A 494 -1.21 -21.76 -15.90
C ALA A 494 -1.42 -20.24 -15.70
N GLY A 495 -0.41 -19.48 -15.27
CA GLY A 495 -0.61 -18.07 -14.93
C GLY A 495 -1.56 -17.92 -13.72
N PHE A 496 -1.35 -18.65 -12.64
CA PHE A 496 -2.22 -18.61 -11.47
C PHE A 496 -1.78 -17.56 -10.43
N SER A 497 -2.65 -17.28 -9.43
CA SER A 497 -2.33 -16.46 -8.27
C SER A 497 -2.96 -17.05 -7.00
N LEU A 498 -2.21 -17.04 -5.88
CA LEU A 498 -2.71 -17.52 -4.59
C LEU A 498 -3.85 -16.68 -4.01
N ARG A 499 -4.09 -15.47 -4.52
CA ARG A 499 -5.23 -14.64 -4.10
C ARG A 499 -6.59 -15.32 -4.27
N PHE A 500 -6.68 -16.33 -5.14
CA PHE A 500 -7.90 -17.11 -5.35
C PHE A 500 -7.94 -18.40 -4.52
N GLY A 501 -7.04 -18.56 -3.57
CA GLY A 501 -6.91 -19.73 -2.71
C GLY A 501 -5.92 -20.76 -3.24
N GLU A 502 -5.40 -21.57 -2.34
CA GLU A 502 -4.42 -22.62 -2.64
C GLU A 502 -5.04 -23.78 -3.45
N ASP A 503 -6.32 -24.06 -3.21
CA ASP A 503 -7.06 -25.12 -3.90
C ASP A 503 -7.08 -24.91 -5.42
N ALA A 504 -7.10 -23.66 -5.87
CA ALA A 504 -7.05 -23.33 -7.29
C ALA A 504 -5.80 -23.87 -7.98
N LEU A 505 -4.64 -23.78 -7.33
CA LEU A 505 -3.38 -24.32 -7.81
C LEU A 505 -3.33 -25.84 -7.64
N THR A 506 -3.62 -26.35 -6.44
CA THR A 506 -3.48 -27.77 -6.13
C THR A 506 -4.39 -28.63 -7.00
N ASP A 507 -5.59 -28.17 -7.34
CA ASP A 507 -6.50 -28.87 -8.25
C ASP A 507 -5.92 -29.00 -9.67
N ILE A 508 -5.31 -27.97 -10.23
CA ILE A 508 -4.63 -28.04 -11.53
C ILE A 508 -3.42 -28.99 -11.46
N LEU A 509 -2.60 -28.89 -10.43
CA LEU A 509 -1.43 -29.76 -10.26
C LEU A 509 -1.84 -31.23 -10.18
N ARG A 510 -2.94 -31.54 -9.47
CA ARG A 510 -3.49 -32.91 -9.41
C ARG A 510 -4.02 -33.42 -10.76
N LEU A 511 -4.62 -32.54 -11.56
CA LEU A 511 -5.02 -32.87 -12.93
C LEU A 511 -3.79 -33.13 -13.81
N TRP A 512 -2.80 -32.23 -13.78
CA TRP A 512 -1.55 -32.42 -14.52
C TRP A 512 -0.76 -33.67 -14.08
N SER A 513 -0.80 -34.04 -12.79
CA SER A 513 -0.15 -35.27 -12.32
C SER A 513 -0.70 -36.54 -13.00
N LYS A 514 -1.99 -36.50 -13.41
CA LYS A 514 -2.69 -37.59 -14.10
C LYS A 514 -2.67 -37.47 -15.63
N ALA A 515 -2.38 -36.28 -16.16
CA ALA A 515 -2.36 -35.95 -17.56
C ALA A 515 -1.20 -36.67 -18.27
N ARG A 516 -1.33 -36.95 -19.57
CA ARG A 516 -0.31 -37.55 -20.41
C ARG A 516 0.93 -36.67 -20.55
N TYR A 517 0.72 -35.35 -20.68
CA TYR A 517 1.77 -34.35 -20.82
C TYR A 517 1.77 -33.40 -19.61
N LYS A 518 2.98 -33.11 -19.14
CA LYS A 518 3.19 -32.22 -18.00
C LYS A 518 3.87 -30.92 -18.44
N PRO A 519 3.59 -29.79 -17.82
CA PRO A 519 4.22 -28.52 -18.20
C PRO A 519 5.73 -28.56 -18.01
N ASP A 520 6.47 -27.89 -18.91
CA ASP A 520 7.92 -27.74 -18.80
C ASP A 520 8.31 -26.74 -17.71
N PHE A 521 7.46 -25.78 -17.46
CA PHE A 521 7.56 -24.82 -16.36
C PHE A 521 6.17 -24.47 -15.82
N ILE A 522 6.10 -24.04 -14.56
CA ILE A 522 4.89 -23.51 -13.96
C ILE A 522 4.97 -21.99 -13.97
N SER A 523 3.89 -21.33 -14.37
CA SER A 523 3.82 -19.88 -14.34
C SER A 523 2.80 -19.36 -13.33
N MET A 524 3.13 -18.21 -12.71
CA MET A 524 2.26 -17.48 -11.78
C MET A 524 2.38 -15.99 -12.01
N TYR A 525 1.41 -15.24 -11.51
CA TYR A 525 1.53 -13.81 -11.32
C TYR A 525 1.31 -13.43 -9.86
N ASN A 526 1.93 -12.34 -9.40
CA ASN A 526 1.87 -11.94 -8.01
C ASN A 526 1.87 -10.41 -7.86
N PHE A 527 0.73 -9.88 -7.48
CA PHE A 527 0.53 -8.48 -7.11
C PHE A 527 0.04 -8.41 -5.67
N PRO A 528 0.36 -7.38 -4.89
CA PRO A 528 0.03 -7.30 -3.47
C PRO A 528 -1.45 -6.94 -3.23
N TYR A 529 -2.36 -7.72 -3.80
CA TYR A 529 -3.81 -7.57 -3.61
C TYR A 529 -4.43 -8.83 -3.04
N SER A 530 -5.39 -8.67 -2.13
CA SER A 530 -6.18 -9.79 -1.62
C SER A 530 -7.31 -10.19 -2.58
N SER A 531 -7.94 -11.34 -2.31
CA SER A 531 -9.07 -11.86 -3.10
C SER A 531 -10.29 -10.91 -3.14
N GLU A 532 -10.43 -10.03 -2.15
CA GLU A 532 -11.55 -9.08 -2.07
C GLU A 532 -11.41 -7.88 -3.02
N PHE A 533 -10.25 -7.70 -3.66
CA PHE A 533 -9.99 -6.61 -4.60
C PHE A 533 -11.06 -6.50 -5.70
N PHE A 534 -11.55 -7.63 -6.23
CA PHE A 534 -12.58 -7.65 -7.27
C PHE A 534 -13.99 -7.38 -6.75
N SER A 535 -14.25 -7.53 -5.45
CA SER A 535 -15.54 -7.20 -4.86
C SER A 535 -15.74 -5.70 -4.66
N GLY A 536 -14.76 -4.87 -5.04
CA GLY A 536 -14.76 -3.42 -4.84
C GLY A 536 -14.35 -3.00 -3.43
N LYS A 537 -14.00 -3.95 -2.57
CA LYS A 537 -13.35 -3.66 -1.29
C LYS A 537 -11.84 -3.51 -1.51
N ARG A 538 -11.26 -2.51 -0.90
CA ARG A 538 -9.82 -2.25 -0.98
C ARG A 538 -9.07 -3.25 -0.16
N THR A 539 -8.06 -3.84 -0.78
CA THR A 539 -7.29 -4.87 -0.10
C THR A 539 -5.89 -5.01 -0.71
N GLN A 540 -5.23 -3.89 -0.94
CA GLN A 540 -3.80 -3.93 -1.18
C GLN A 540 -3.10 -4.24 0.13
N SER A 541 -2.27 -5.28 0.14
CA SER A 541 -1.52 -5.69 1.32
C SER A 541 -0.47 -4.64 1.68
N LEU A 542 -0.39 -4.29 2.96
CA LEU A 542 0.69 -3.46 3.52
C LEU A 542 1.90 -4.31 3.93
N ASP A 543 1.78 -5.63 3.85
CA ASP A 543 2.88 -6.53 4.21
C ASP A 543 4.03 -6.43 3.20
N ARG A 544 5.17 -5.93 3.67
CA ARG A 544 6.40 -5.80 2.86
C ARG A 544 6.97 -7.13 2.37
N ASN A 545 6.59 -8.26 3.00
CA ASN A 545 7.05 -9.60 2.67
C ASN A 545 6.07 -10.38 1.80
N PHE A 546 4.88 -9.83 1.53
CA PHE A 546 3.82 -10.45 0.75
C PHE A 546 4.34 -11.18 -0.50
N PHE A 547 5.19 -10.52 -1.27
CA PHE A 547 5.69 -11.07 -2.53
C PHE A 547 6.51 -12.35 -2.31
N ARG A 548 7.46 -12.32 -1.37
CA ARG A 548 8.31 -13.46 -1.03
C ARG A 548 7.52 -14.62 -0.43
N GLU A 549 6.62 -14.32 0.50
CA GLU A 549 5.83 -15.34 1.20
C GLU A 549 4.92 -16.11 0.25
N HIS A 550 4.29 -15.41 -0.70
CA HIS A 550 3.47 -16.04 -1.71
C HIS A 550 4.30 -16.96 -2.64
N ILE A 551 5.48 -16.53 -3.10
CA ILE A 551 6.34 -17.38 -3.95
C ILE A 551 6.85 -18.59 -3.17
N ALA A 552 7.29 -18.41 -1.92
CA ALA A 552 7.73 -19.50 -1.06
C ALA A 552 6.60 -20.50 -0.83
N ARG A 553 5.39 -20.03 -0.57
CA ARG A 553 4.21 -20.89 -0.40
C ARG A 553 3.89 -21.69 -1.67
N VAL A 554 4.00 -21.07 -2.85
CA VAL A 554 3.84 -21.77 -4.12
C VAL A 554 4.89 -22.88 -4.28
N ARG A 555 6.16 -22.64 -3.96
CA ARG A 555 7.21 -23.67 -3.98
C ARG A 555 6.89 -24.86 -3.06
N GLU A 556 6.34 -24.61 -1.87
CA GLU A 556 5.89 -25.67 -0.97
C GLU A 556 4.77 -26.51 -1.60
N LEU A 557 3.75 -25.87 -2.17
CA LEU A 557 2.65 -26.56 -2.83
C LEU A 557 3.10 -27.35 -4.06
N LEU A 558 3.99 -26.80 -4.88
CA LEU A 558 4.60 -27.52 -6.01
C LEU A 558 5.34 -28.79 -5.54
N SER A 559 6.12 -28.67 -4.46
CA SER A 559 6.85 -29.80 -3.89
C SER A 559 5.90 -30.86 -3.33
N ALA A 560 4.83 -30.47 -2.66
CA ALA A 560 3.83 -31.37 -2.10
C ALA A 560 3.07 -32.17 -3.18
N GLU A 561 2.82 -31.57 -4.34
CA GLU A 561 2.09 -32.20 -5.46
C GLU A 561 3.04 -32.83 -6.53
N GLY A 562 4.34 -32.93 -6.25
CA GLY A 562 5.32 -33.60 -7.11
C GLY A 562 5.88 -32.77 -8.28
N PHE A 563 5.74 -31.47 -8.24
CA PHE A 563 6.24 -30.52 -9.24
C PHE A 563 7.40 -29.64 -8.72
N GLY A 564 8.02 -29.99 -7.58
CA GLY A 564 9.07 -29.18 -6.93
C GLY A 564 10.28 -28.86 -7.81
N GLU A 565 10.67 -29.79 -8.69
CA GLU A 565 11.80 -29.62 -9.61
C GLU A 565 11.47 -28.83 -10.88
N LYS A 566 10.20 -28.50 -11.11
CA LYS A 566 9.81 -27.69 -12.27
C LYS A 566 10.22 -26.24 -12.12
N PRO A 567 10.76 -25.60 -13.18
CA PRO A 567 11.01 -24.16 -13.16
C PRO A 567 9.74 -23.38 -12.81
N LEU A 568 9.88 -22.39 -11.94
CA LEU A 568 8.80 -21.46 -11.57
C LEU A 568 9.06 -20.11 -12.21
N HIS A 569 8.15 -19.69 -13.08
CA HIS A 569 8.17 -18.39 -13.71
C HIS A 569 7.14 -17.46 -13.06
N VAL A 570 7.58 -16.39 -12.42
CA VAL A 570 6.70 -15.29 -11.98
C VAL A 570 6.56 -14.34 -13.17
N THR A 571 5.57 -14.61 -14.02
CA THR A 571 5.47 -13.95 -15.32
C THR A 571 4.99 -12.51 -15.23
N GLU A 572 4.26 -12.14 -14.16
CA GLU A 572 3.84 -10.75 -13.92
C GLU A 572 3.94 -10.40 -12.45
N TRP A 573 4.63 -9.32 -12.15
CA TRP A 573 4.70 -8.74 -10.81
C TRP A 573 5.05 -7.27 -10.86
N SER A 574 4.49 -6.50 -9.94
CA SER A 574 4.84 -5.10 -9.67
C SER A 574 4.27 -4.68 -8.32
N PHE A 575 4.57 -3.46 -7.89
CA PHE A 575 3.97 -2.88 -6.69
C PHE A 575 2.47 -2.65 -6.85
N SER A 576 2.02 -2.20 -8.03
CA SER A 576 0.63 -1.90 -8.32
C SER A 576 0.33 -2.15 -9.79
N VAL A 577 -0.85 -2.68 -10.09
CA VAL A 577 -1.37 -2.80 -11.47
C VAL A 577 -2.02 -1.49 -11.95
N SER A 578 -2.18 -0.52 -11.06
CA SER A 578 -2.78 0.78 -11.38
C SER A 578 -1.88 1.59 -12.31
N ASN A 579 -2.49 2.31 -13.23
CA ASN A 579 -1.83 3.32 -14.04
C ASN A 579 -2.13 4.75 -13.54
N ARG A 580 -2.55 4.87 -12.27
CA ARG A 580 -2.90 6.15 -11.60
C ARG A 580 -2.38 6.24 -10.17
N ASN A 581 -1.42 5.40 -9.79
CA ASN A 581 -0.81 5.42 -8.46
C ASN A 581 0.56 6.09 -8.51
N MET A 582 0.68 7.33 -8.07
CA MET A 582 1.93 8.10 -8.15
C MET A 582 3.11 7.47 -7.38
N LEU A 583 2.89 6.48 -6.52
CA LEU A 583 3.98 5.69 -5.94
C LEU A 583 4.70 4.78 -6.95
N ASN A 584 4.08 4.48 -8.09
CA ASN A 584 4.76 3.78 -9.20
C ASN A 584 5.91 4.61 -9.81
N ASP A 585 5.79 5.94 -9.77
CA ASP A 585 6.79 6.88 -10.28
C ASP A 585 7.80 7.33 -9.19
N HIS A 586 7.51 7.02 -7.91
CA HIS A 586 8.30 7.42 -6.74
C HIS A 586 9.52 6.53 -6.52
N CYS A 587 10.55 7.04 -5.82
CA CYS A 587 11.73 6.26 -5.41
C CYS A 587 11.38 4.99 -4.64
N MET A 588 10.25 4.96 -3.92
CA MET A 588 9.75 3.78 -3.20
C MET A 588 9.64 2.57 -4.12
N ASN A 589 9.15 2.73 -5.36
CA ASN A 589 9.03 1.62 -6.29
C ASN A 589 10.40 1.04 -6.69
N GLY A 590 11.45 1.89 -6.76
CA GLY A 590 12.83 1.41 -6.93
C GLY A 590 13.28 0.55 -5.75
N ALA A 591 13.05 1.01 -4.52
CA ALA A 591 13.38 0.26 -3.31
C ALA A 591 12.55 -1.04 -3.19
N TYR A 592 11.27 -1.02 -3.56
CA TYR A 592 10.39 -2.18 -3.62
C TYR A 592 10.90 -3.25 -4.61
N VAL A 593 11.27 -2.82 -5.81
CA VAL A 593 11.84 -3.73 -6.83
C VAL A 593 13.14 -4.35 -6.34
N MET A 594 14.06 -3.57 -5.78
CA MET A 594 15.34 -4.07 -5.29
C MET A 594 15.15 -5.06 -4.13
N LYS A 595 14.31 -4.73 -3.13
CA LYS A 595 14.00 -5.61 -2.00
C LYS A 595 13.46 -6.95 -2.48
N ASN A 596 12.45 -6.95 -3.33
CA ASN A 596 11.82 -8.19 -3.79
C ASN A 596 12.76 -9.03 -4.68
N ALA A 597 13.61 -8.41 -5.50
CA ALA A 597 14.64 -9.12 -6.25
C ALA A 597 15.69 -9.76 -5.31
N ILE A 598 16.12 -9.06 -4.23
CA ILE A 598 16.99 -9.61 -3.19
C ILE A 598 16.32 -10.78 -2.47
N ASP A 599 15.03 -10.68 -2.16
CA ASP A 599 14.33 -11.67 -1.35
C ASP A 599 13.99 -12.94 -2.11
N CYS A 600 13.87 -12.87 -3.44
CA CYS A 600 13.36 -13.97 -4.27
C CYS A 600 14.36 -14.51 -5.28
N TYR A 601 15.66 -14.12 -5.23
CA TYR A 601 16.65 -14.56 -6.23
C TYR A 601 16.85 -16.08 -6.31
N ASP A 602 16.52 -16.80 -5.24
CA ASP A 602 16.66 -18.24 -5.08
C ASP A 602 15.32 -19.01 -5.09
N LEU A 603 14.18 -18.29 -5.20
CA LEU A 603 12.85 -18.90 -5.14
C LEU A 603 12.21 -19.14 -6.51
N CYS A 604 12.64 -18.43 -7.55
CA CYS A 604 12.06 -18.56 -8.88
C CYS A 604 13.12 -18.48 -9.98
N ASP A 605 12.81 -19.06 -11.13
CA ASP A 605 13.75 -19.19 -12.24
C ASP A 605 13.69 -18.02 -13.20
N LEU A 606 12.54 -17.34 -13.25
CA LEU A 606 12.29 -16.20 -14.09
C LEU A 606 11.26 -15.26 -13.45
N MET A 607 11.52 -13.94 -13.50
CA MET A 607 10.62 -12.89 -12.98
C MET A 607 10.42 -11.81 -14.05
N GLY A 608 9.21 -11.65 -14.56
CA GLY A 608 8.84 -10.63 -15.53
C GLY A 608 8.15 -9.43 -14.86
N TYR A 609 8.83 -8.30 -14.80
CA TYR A 609 8.22 -7.09 -14.25
C TYR A 609 7.04 -6.61 -15.11
N PHE A 610 5.95 -6.25 -14.49
CA PHE A 610 4.76 -5.71 -15.13
C PHE A 610 4.69 -4.18 -14.90
N VAL A 611 5.08 -3.34 -15.85
CA VAL A 611 5.37 -3.56 -17.24
C VAL A 611 6.62 -2.75 -17.65
N GLY A 612 7.19 -3.00 -18.83
CA GLY A 612 8.39 -2.30 -19.31
C GLY A 612 8.17 -0.82 -19.60
N SER A 613 6.96 -0.41 -20.00
CA SER A 613 6.68 0.95 -20.44
C SER A 613 5.28 1.38 -20.08
N ASP A 614 5.09 2.64 -19.74
CA ASP A 614 3.77 3.24 -19.57
C ASP A 614 2.95 3.31 -20.87
N LEU A 615 3.57 3.05 -22.03
CA LEU A 615 2.87 2.99 -23.31
C LEU A 615 1.95 1.77 -23.51
N TYR A 616 2.05 0.75 -22.64
CA TYR A 616 1.17 -0.43 -22.69
C TYR A 616 -0.30 -0.10 -22.47
N SER A 617 -0.57 0.97 -21.75
CA SER A 617 -1.92 1.41 -21.46
C SER A 617 -2.47 2.22 -22.64
N ASN A 618 -3.43 1.68 -23.37
CA ASN A 618 -4.13 2.39 -24.44
C ASN A 618 -5.04 3.53 -23.94
N TYR A 619 -5.01 3.80 -22.64
CA TYR A 619 -5.89 4.77 -21.97
C TYR A 619 -5.12 5.93 -21.41
N TYR A 620 -4.37 6.62 -22.28
CA TYR A 620 -3.88 7.95 -21.97
C TYR A 620 -4.99 8.96 -22.18
N ASP A 621 -5.59 9.36 -21.09
CA ASP A 621 -6.49 10.49 -21.00
C ASP A 621 -5.79 11.74 -20.43
N THR A 622 -4.46 11.74 -20.39
CA THR A 622 -3.65 12.82 -19.82
C THR A 622 -2.43 13.13 -20.69
N ASN A 623 -2.12 14.43 -20.82
CA ASN A 623 -0.90 14.91 -21.44
C ASN A 623 0.29 15.00 -20.47
N GLN A 624 0.08 14.70 -19.16
CA GLN A 624 1.15 14.80 -18.16
C GLN A 624 2.28 13.82 -18.46
N LEU A 625 3.51 14.21 -18.10
CA LEU A 625 4.70 13.37 -18.20
C LEU A 625 4.54 12.06 -17.40
N LEU A 626 4.09 12.19 -16.16
CA LEU A 626 3.86 11.09 -15.23
C LEU A 626 2.39 11.06 -14.83
N ASN A 627 1.85 9.87 -14.68
CA ASN A 627 0.47 9.64 -14.33
C ASN A 627 0.28 8.47 -13.34
N GLY A 628 1.37 8.00 -12.74
CA GLY A 628 1.33 6.85 -11.82
C GLY A 628 1.27 5.49 -12.53
N GLY A 629 1.77 5.40 -13.75
CA GLY A 629 1.84 4.15 -14.52
C GLY A 629 2.85 3.16 -13.94
N SER A 630 2.60 1.85 -14.09
CA SER A 630 3.47 0.78 -13.57
C SER A 630 4.70 0.51 -14.44
N GLY A 631 4.91 1.23 -15.53
CA GLY A 631 6.06 1.04 -16.44
C GLY A 631 7.42 1.29 -15.77
N LEU A 632 8.46 0.58 -16.25
CA LEU A 632 9.86 0.90 -15.92
C LEU A 632 10.31 2.21 -16.62
N LEU A 633 9.76 2.49 -17.80
CA LEU A 633 9.93 3.72 -18.54
C LEU A 633 8.64 4.54 -18.50
N SER A 634 8.78 5.87 -18.40
CA SER A 634 7.66 6.78 -18.67
C SER A 634 7.19 6.63 -20.12
N LYS A 635 6.04 7.24 -20.48
CA LYS A 635 5.54 7.26 -21.86
C LYS A 635 6.52 7.87 -22.87
N ASP A 636 7.43 8.72 -22.41
CA ASP A 636 8.46 9.39 -23.23
C ASP A 636 9.82 8.67 -23.17
N GLY A 637 9.88 7.45 -22.64
CA GLY A 637 11.07 6.61 -22.62
C GLY A 637 12.11 6.99 -21.55
N ILE A 638 11.74 7.80 -20.55
CA ILE A 638 12.65 8.19 -19.47
C ILE A 638 12.59 7.12 -18.37
N PRO A 639 13.76 6.56 -17.94
CA PRO A 639 13.81 5.54 -16.90
C PRO A 639 13.31 6.06 -15.55
N LYS A 640 12.51 5.24 -14.87
CA LYS A 640 12.01 5.48 -13.51
C LYS A 640 12.93 4.83 -12.46
N PRO A 641 12.81 5.15 -11.17
CA PRO A 641 13.60 4.52 -10.10
C PRO A 641 13.56 2.99 -10.11
N SER A 642 12.44 2.37 -10.46
CA SER A 642 12.29 0.92 -10.62
C SER A 642 13.17 0.33 -11.73
N CYS A 643 13.38 1.06 -12.85
CA CYS A 643 14.29 0.66 -13.91
C CYS A 643 15.75 0.66 -13.43
N TYR A 644 16.16 1.70 -12.70
CA TYR A 644 17.50 1.76 -12.12
C TYR A 644 17.73 0.69 -11.06
N ALA A 645 16.71 0.31 -10.29
CA ALA A 645 16.82 -0.79 -9.35
C ALA A 645 17.20 -2.10 -10.08
N MET A 646 16.54 -2.41 -11.19
CA MET A 646 16.87 -3.58 -12.01
C MET A 646 18.26 -3.48 -12.64
N GLU A 647 18.65 -2.31 -13.13
CA GLU A 647 19.99 -2.07 -13.66
C GLU A 647 21.06 -2.33 -12.59
N PHE A 648 20.88 -1.82 -11.37
CA PHE A 648 21.80 -2.03 -10.25
C PHE A 648 21.91 -3.53 -9.88
N MET A 649 20.76 -4.20 -9.81
CA MET A 649 20.72 -5.64 -9.58
C MET A 649 21.46 -6.43 -10.67
N ASN A 650 21.37 -6.01 -11.94
CA ASN A 650 22.09 -6.68 -13.04
C ASN A 650 23.59 -6.50 -12.99
N ARG A 651 24.09 -5.44 -12.34
CA ARG A 651 25.51 -5.19 -12.12
C ARG A 651 26.13 -6.05 -11.02
N LEU A 652 25.35 -6.81 -10.25
CA LEU A 652 25.83 -7.74 -9.23
C LEU A 652 26.79 -8.81 -9.81
N GLY A 653 27.61 -9.41 -8.96
CA GLY A 653 28.53 -10.48 -9.29
C GLY A 653 27.83 -11.81 -9.54
N LYS A 654 28.63 -12.85 -9.80
CA LYS A 654 28.12 -14.20 -10.10
C LYS A 654 27.76 -15.01 -8.86
N ASN A 655 28.40 -14.70 -7.70
CA ASN A 655 28.20 -15.46 -6.47
C ASN A 655 27.75 -14.54 -5.35
N VAL A 656 26.70 -14.96 -4.65
CA VAL A 656 26.21 -14.30 -3.42
C VAL A 656 27.12 -14.71 -2.28
N LEU A 657 27.69 -13.75 -1.58
CA LEU A 657 28.54 -13.97 -0.42
C LEU A 657 27.75 -13.80 0.90
N GLN A 658 26.87 -12.80 0.94
CA GLN A 658 26.03 -12.51 2.12
C GLN A 658 24.77 -11.75 1.69
N LYS A 659 23.66 -12.05 2.35
CA LYS A 659 22.38 -11.35 2.26
C LYS A 659 22.03 -10.81 3.65
N GLY A 660 21.61 -9.54 3.73
CA GLY A 660 20.97 -8.94 4.89
C GLY A 660 19.53 -8.51 4.60
N GLU A 661 18.92 -7.80 5.51
CA GLU A 661 17.58 -7.26 5.32
C GLU A 661 17.55 -6.18 4.24
N HIS A 662 18.58 -5.31 4.24
CA HIS A 662 18.66 -4.14 3.35
C HIS A 662 19.74 -4.24 2.30
N TYR A 663 20.48 -5.34 2.19
CA TYR A 663 21.59 -5.46 1.25
C TYR A 663 21.83 -6.88 0.70
N LEU A 664 22.57 -6.93 -0.41
CA LEU A 664 23.09 -8.15 -0.99
C LEU A 664 24.54 -7.93 -1.43
N ILE A 665 25.48 -8.76 -0.90
CA ILE A 665 26.91 -8.72 -1.25
C ILE A 665 27.22 -9.86 -2.21
N THR A 666 27.85 -9.51 -3.33
CA THR A 666 28.26 -10.48 -4.36
C THR A 666 29.70 -10.28 -4.78
N SER A 667 30.31 -11.33 -5.38
CA SER A 667 31.64 -11.24 -5.98
C SER A 667 31.75 -12.10 -7.23
N ASN A 668 32.71 -11.77 -8.10
CA ASN A 668 33.08 -12.60 -9.24
C ASN A 668 34.33 -13.46 -8.96
N SER A 669 35.29 -12.94 -8.15
CA SER A 669 36.65 -13.52 -8.01
C SER A 669 37.28 -13.38 -6.62
N GLY A 670 36.49 -12.93 -5.63
CA GLY A 670 37.00 -12.71 -4.28
C GLY A 670 37.91 -11.48 -4.11
N GLN A 671 38.20 -10.75 -5.18
CA GLN A 671 39.07 -9.53 -5.15
C GLN A 671 38.26 -8.22 -5.33
N SER A 672 37.04 -8.30 -5.71
CA SER A 672 36.12 -7.18 -5.85
C SER A 672 34.74 -7.53 -5.33
N PHE A 673 34.06 -6.57 -4.73
CA PHE A 673 32.71 -6.77 -4.21
C PHE A 673 31.73 -5.89 -4.96
N ARG A 674 30.55 -6.41 -5.20
CA ARG A 674 29.42 -5.68 -5.75
C ARG A 674 28.25 -5.82 -4.80
N ILE A 675 27.78 -4.69 -4.33
CA ILE A 675 26.81 -4.61 -3.25
C ILE A 675 25.63 -3.75 -3.72
N VAL A 676 24.43 -4.19 -3.45
CA VAL A 676 23.23 -3.37 -3.57
C VAL A 676 22.64 -3.17 -2.18
N CYS A 677 22.04 -2.00 -1.98
CA CYS A 677 21.38 -1.63 -0.72
C CYS A 677 20.08 -0.89 -1.02
N HIS A 678 19.11 -1.01 -0.13
CA HIS A 678 17.86 -0.25 -0.19
C HIS A 678 17.39 0.18 1.19
N ASN A 679 16.61 1.25 1.25
CA ASN A 679 15.89 1.68 2.45
C ASN A 679 14.39 1.79 2.17
N LEU A 680 13.77 0.66 1.77
CA LEU A 680 12.33 0.61 1.54
C LEU A 680 11.58 0.96 2.82
N LYS A 681 10.69 1.93 2.73
CA LYS A 681 9.81 2.34 3.81
C LYS A 681 8.47 1.63 3.73
N ASP A 682 7.96 1.23 4.90
CA ASP A 682 6.65 0.63 5.00
C ASP A 682 5.57 1.66 4.72
N LEU A 683 4.52 1.24 4.04
CA LEU A 683 3.35 2.06 3.83
C LEU A 683 2.52 2.13 5.11
N ASN A 684 1.96 3.29 5.39
CA ASN A 684 1.10 3.47 6.54
C ASN A 684 -0.36 3.14 6.22
N TYR A 685 -1.16 3.14 7.28
CA TYR A 685 -2.58 2.85 7.17
C TYR A 685 -3.36 3.80 6.24
N GLN A 686 -2.91 5.05 6.07
CA GLN A 686 -3.59 5.99 5.16
C GLN A 686 -3.55 5.50 3.71
N TYR A 687 -2.50 4.77 3.33
CA TYR A 687 -2.41 4.18 2.00
C TYR A 687 -3.52 3.15 1.76
N SER A 688 -3.78 2.25 2.70
CA SER A 688 -4.82 1.21 2.55
C SER A 688 -6.24 1.76 2.45
N ARG A 689 -6.46 3.01 2.85
CA ARG A 689 -7.77 3.69 2.81
C ARG A 689 -8.04 4.51 1.55
N LYS A 690 -7.02 4.79 0.77
CA LYS A 690 -7.15 5.61 -0.44
C LYS A 690 -7.34 4.74 -1.68
N TYR A 691 -8.11 5.21 -2.66
CA TYR A 691 -8.03 4.64 -4.00
C TYR A 691 -6.68 4.99 -4.60
N GLU A 692 -6.15 4.11 -5.44
CA GLU A 692 -4.83 4.32 -6.01
C GLU A 692 -4.73 5.61 -6.84
N ASP A 693 -5.84 6.02 -7.48
CA ASP A 693 -5.95 7.29 -8.21
C ASP A 693 -6.07 8.54 -7.30
N GLU A 694 -6.26 8.36 -5.99
CA GLU A 694 -6.23 9.44 -5.00
C GLU A 694 -4.82 9.70 -4.44
N ILE A 695 -3.84 8.87 -4.83
CA ILE A 695 -2.44 9.04 -4.44
C ILE A 695 -1.78 9.94 -5.48
N THR A 696 -1.71 11.22 -5.14
CA THR A 696 -1.16 12.27 -6.00
C THR A 696 0.28 12.62 -5.64
N LEU A 697 0.93 13.43 -6.47
CA LEU A 697 2.28 13.93 -6.22
C LEU A 697 2.39 14.62 -4.83
N GLU A 698 1.37 15.39 -4.42
CA GLU A 698 1.37 16.11 -3.13
C GLU A 698 1.11 15.20 -1.93
N THR A 699 0.54 14.02 -2.14
CA THR A 699 0.14 13.13 -1.05
C THR A 699 1.01 11.89 -0.90
N CYS A 700 1.82 11.53 -1.91
CA CYS A 700 2.60 10.27 -1.90
C CYS A 700 3.55 10.17 -0.69
N ASP A 701 4.21 11.26 -0.28
CA ASP A 701 5.11 11.25 0.88
C ASP A 701 4.40 10.97 2.22
N ARG A 702 3.10 11.23 2.30
CA ARG A 702 2.30 10.99 3.51
C ARG A 702 1.88 9.54 3.67
N MET A 703 2.18 8.70 2.67
CA MET A 703 1.80 7.28 2.67
C MET A 703 2.80 6.39 3.41
N PHE A 704 3.89 6.93 3.94
CA PHE A 704 4.93 6.17 4.63
C PHE A 704 4.77 6.20 6.15
N ALA A 705 5.07 5.06 6.80
CA ALA A 705 5.01 4.92 8.26
C ALA A 705 6.12 5.74 8.96
N ASP A 706 7.30 5.83 8.33
CA ASP A 706 8.42 6.65 8.77
C ASP A 706 9.27 7.14 7.59
N MET A 707 10.11 8.14 7.84
CA MET A 707 11.05 8.70 6.87
C MET A 707 12.49 8.72 7.45
N LYS A 708 12.85 7.68 8.21
CA LYS A 708 14.17 7.58 8.85
C LYS A 708 15.22 7.08 7.89
N ARG A 709 16.47 7.51 8.10
CA ARG A 709 17.65 6.97 7.42
C ARG A 709 17.97 5.58 7.92
N GLN A 710 18.53 4.75 7.04
CA GLN A 710 19.08 3.43 7.34
C GLN A 710 20.59 3.50 7.31
N HIS A 711 21.25 3.18 8.42
CA HIS A 711 22.72 3.07 8.49
C HIS A 711 23.13 1.61 8.31
N ILE A 712 24.08 1.34 7.38
CA ILE A 712 24.66 0.00 7.18
C ILE A 712 26.17 0.11 7.27
N HIS A 713 26.75 -0.69 8.15
CA HIS A 713 28.18 -0.82 8.35
C HIS A 713 28.70 -2.10 7.72
N PHE A 714 29.62 -2.00 6.75
CA PHE A 714 30.22 -3.14 6.05
C PHE A 714 31.65 -3.35 6.46
N GLU A 715 32.03 -4.58 6.82
CA GLU A 715 33.40 -5.05 6.99
C GLU A 715 33.73 -6.15 5.99
N LEU A 716 34.53 -5.85 4.98
CA LEU A 716 34.85 -6.77 3.88
C LEU A 716 36.31 -7.26 3.99
N PRO A 717 36.57 -8.59 4.01
CA PRO A 717 37.94 -9.10 4.14
C PRO A 717 38.73 -8.87 2.85
N ILE A 718 39.99 -8.53 2.99
CA ILE A 718 40.95 -8.36 1.89
C ILE A 718 42.16 -9.29 2.05
N LYS A 719 42.69 -9.81 0.93
CA LYS A 719 43.85 -10.70 0.95
C LYS A 719 45.22 -10.00 1.01
N ASN A 720 45.28 -8.78 0.51
CA ASN A 720 46.51 -8.00 0.46
C ASN A 720 46.19 -6.54 0.75
N SER A 721 47.02 -5.91 1.61
CA SER A 721 46.91 -4.47 1.87
C SER A 721 47.32 -3.68 0.62
N ARG A 722 46.35 -3.01 0.00
CA ARG A 722 46.50 -2.06 -1.12
C ARG A 722 45.34 -1.07 -1.09
N ASP A 723 45.45 0.02 -1.84
CA ASP A 723 44.38 0.98 -1.99
C ASP A 723 43.13 0.36 -2.68
N TYR A 724 42.04 0.42 -1.97
CA TYR A 724 40.71 0.08 -2.51
C TYR A 724 39.85 1.32 -2.68
N PHE A 725 39.01 1.32 -3.71
CA PHE A 725 38.06 2.36 -4.00
C PHE A 725 36.68 1.76 -4.10
N VAL A 726 35.68 2.50 -3.60
CA VAL A 726 34.28 2.17 -3.80
C VAL A 726 33.67 3.17 -4.78
N ARG A 727 33.09 2.66 -5.88
CA ARG A 727 32.24 3.42 -6.79
C ARG A 727 30.81 3.23 -6.35
N ILE A 728 30.15 4.31 -6.00
CA ILE A 728 28.80 4.34 -5.48
C ILE A 728 27.88 4.98 -6.51
N SER A 729 26.79 4.31 -6.86
CA SER A 729 25.71 4.85 -7.69
C SER A 729 24.44 4.85 -6.87
N THR A 730 23.75 5.99 -6.78
CA THR A 730 22.61 6.21 -5.89
C THR A 730 21.43 6.78 -6.66
N VAL A 731 20.24 6.28 -6.35
CA VAL A 731 18.95 6.85 -6.74
C VAL A 731 18.16 7.18 -5.49
N ASN A 732 17.78 8.40 -5.35
CA ASN A 732 16.91 8.93 -4.29
C ASN A 732 16.16 10.16 -4.79
N ARG A 733 15.43 10.84 -3.93
CA ARG A 733 14.63 12.04 -4.30
C ARG A 733 15.45 13.18 -4.96
N ARG A 734 16.76 13.22 -4.78
CA ARG A 734 17.65 14.25 -5.35
C ARG A 734 18.33 13.82 -6.64
N PHE A 735 18.38 12.52 -6.90
CA PHE A 735 19.14 11.97 -8.02
C PHE A 735 18.45 10.74 -8.60
N GLY A 736 18.25 10.74 -9.92
CA GLY A 736 17.68 9.60 -10.64
C GLY A 736 16.17 9.42 -10.46
N SER A 737 15.48 10.41 -9.89
CA SER A 737 14.03 10.41 -9.70
C SER A 737 13.36 11.35 -10.70
N ILE A 738 12.73 10.79 -11.72
CA ILE A 738 11.98 11.58 -12.70
C ILE A 738 10.80 12.34 -12.03
N GLN A 739 10.20 11.77 -11.00
CA GLN A 739 9.07 12.39 -10.32
C GLN A 739 9.50 13.66 -9.58
N ASP A 740 10.61 13.61 -8.85
CA ASP A 740 11.11 14.74 -8.08
C ASP A 740 11.66 15.83 -9.02
N GLU A 741 12.40 15.48 -10.08
CA GLU A 741 12.88 16.44 -11.09
C GLU A 741 11.71 17.13 -11.81
N TRP A 742 10.63 16.39 -12.13
CA TRP A 742 9.42 16.97 -12.71
C TRP A 742 8.69 17.88 -11.72
N ALA A 743 8.65 17.50 -10.43
CA ALA A 743 8.09 18.32 -9.37
C ALA A 743 8.86 19.64 -9.19
N ASP A 744 10.19 19.60 -9.24
CA ASP A 744 11.06 20.80 -9.16
C ASP A 744 10.85 21.75 -10.34
N MET A 745 10.39 21.23 -11.50
CA MET A 745 9.93 22.02 -12.63
C MET A 745 8.48 22.52 -12.50
N MET A 746 7.87 22.45 -11.31
CA MET A 746 6.46 22.80 -11.01
C MET A 746 5.42 21.88 -11.68
N ALA A 747 5.80 20.64 -11.97
CA ALA A 747 4.97 19.58 -12.56
C ALA A 747 4.06 20.07 -13.72
N PRO A 748 4.63 20.63 -14.80
CA PRO A 748 3.84 21.18 -15.91
C PRO A 748 3.01 20.07 -16.55
N LYS A 749 1.75 20.40 -16.88
CA LYS A 749 0.83 19.45 -17.53
C LYS A 749 1.26 19.12 -18.96
N GLU A 750 1.82 20.07 -19.66
CA GLU A 750 2.33 19.91 -21.02
C GLU A 750 3.82 20.21 -21.05
N MET A 751 4.58 19.31 -21.66
CA MET A 751 6.03 19.40 -21.76
C MET A 751 6.44 19.68 -23.20
N ARG A 752 7.42 20.58 -23.39
CA ARG A 752 8.07 20.74 -24.68
C ARG A 752 9.06 19.61 -24.91
N LEU A 753 9.33 19.30 -26.19
CA LEU A 753 10.32 18.27 -26.54
C LEU A 753 11.72 18.56 -25.95
N GLU A 754 12.06 19.84 -25.83
CA GLU A 754 13.32 20.30 -25.25
C GLU A 754 13.39 19.97 -23.76
N ASP A 755 12.28 20.18 -23.02
CA ASP A 755 12.18 19.89 -21.60
C ASP A 755 12.25 18.37 -21.33
N LEU A 756 11.62 17.57 -22.19
CA LEU A 756 11.72 16.09 -22.13
C LEU A 756 13.15 15.60 -22.33
N ARG A 757 13.85 16.18 -23.30
CA ARG A 757 15.27 15.89 -23.56
C ARG A 757 16.18 16.33 -22.41
N TYR A 758 15.86 17.46 -21.77
CA TYR A 758 16.57 17.91 -20.57
C TYR A 758 16.37 16.91 -19.43
N LEU A 759 15.12 16.58 -19.08
CA LEU A 759 14.80 15.60 -18.04
C LEU A 759 15.48 14.25 -18.28
N SER A 760 15.45 13.73 -19.50
CA SER A 760 16.13 12.48 -19.85
C SER A 760 17.63 12.47 -19.58
N ARG A 761 18.27 13.64 -19.52
CA ARG A 761 19.71 13.78 -19.25
C ARG A 761 20.03 13.94 -17.78
N ILE A 762 19.13 14.58 -17.01
CA ILE A 762 19.38 14.87 -15.59
C ILE A 762 18.86 13.77 -14.66
N THR A 763 17.80 13.05 -15.04
CA THR A 763 17.23 11.96 -14.25
C THR A 763 18.10 10.70 -14.30
N THR A 764 19.35 10.83 -13.90
CA THR A 764 20.32 9.72 -13.87
C THR A 764 20.83 9.48 -12.47
N PRO A 765 21.19 8.23 -12.13
CA PRO A 765 21.81 7.94 -10.85
C PRO A 765 23.07 8.77 -10.63
N ARG A 766 23.22 9.35 -9.44
CA ARG A 766 24.46 10.02 -9.09
C ARG A 766 25.56 9.01 -8.84
N MET A 767 26.74 9.20 -9.44
CA MET A 767 27.92 8.38 -9.22
C MET A 767 29.02 9.20 -8.54
N TYR A 768 29.65 8.60 -7.53
CA TYR A 768 30.86 9.14 -6.89
C TYR A 768 31.82 8.03 -6.50
N ILE A 769 33.08 8.38 -6.24
CA ILE A 769 34.15 7.44 -5.93
C ILE A 769 34.83 7.88 -4.64
N ASN A 770 34.86 6.97 -3.66
CA ASN A 770 35.55 7.18 -2.40
C ASN A 770 36.72 6.20 -2.26
N LYS A 771 37.79 6.63 -1.58
CA LYS A 771 38.85 5.72 -1.12
C LYS A 771 38.31 4.98 0.10
N CYS A 772 38.48 3.65 0.12
CA CYS A 772 38.04 2.84 1.26
C CYS A 772 39.06 2.95 2.41
N GLU A 773 38.56 2.95 3.65
CA GLU A 773 39.37 2.84 4.85
C GLU A 773 39.75 1.36 5.09
N GLU A 774 41.00 1.08 5.33
CA GLU A 774 41.49 -0.26 5.68
C GLU A 774 41.80 -0.33 7.17
N LYS A 775 41.20 -1.29 7.88
CA LYS A 775 41.49 -1.60 9.28
C LYS A 775 41.63 -3.12 9.47
N ASN A 776 42.73 -3.55 10.07
CA ASN A 776 42.95 -4.95 10.46
C ASN A 776 42.67 -5.98 9.32
N GLY A 777 43.12 -5.65 8.09
CA GLY A 777 42.92 -6.53 6.93
C GLY A 777 41.47 -6.58 6.42
N ARG A 778 40.65 -5.57 6.73
CA ARG A 778 39.27 -5.39 6.28
C ARG A 778 39.09 -4.00 5.68
N ILE A 779 38.22 -3.92 4.71
CA ILE A 779 37.69 -2.66 4.19
C ILE A 779 36.46 -2.31 5.02
N ILE A 780 36.44 -1.08 5.52
CA ILE A 780 35.30 -0.51 6.23
C ILE A 780 34.56 0.44 5.30
N ILE A 781 33.25 0.27 5.19
CA ILE A 781 32.34 1.15 4.42
C ILE A 781 31.10 1.41 5.27
N ASP A 782 30.87 2.67 5.59
CA ASP A 782 29.63 3.13 6.22
C ASP A 782 28.76 3.80 5.17
N VAL A 783 27.48 3.42 5.14
CA VAL A 783 26.47 3.94 4.19
C VAL A 783 25.25 4.39 4.97
N ASP A 784 24.85 5.63 4.75
CA ASP A 784 23.60 6.20 5.24
C ASP A 784 22.63 6.36 4.07
N LEU A 785 21.60 5.51 4.01
CA LEU A 785 20.56 5.54 2.99
C LEU A 785 19.42 6.46 3.40
N GLU A 786 19.07 7.41 2.55
CA GLU A 786 17.85 8.20 2.68
C GLU A 786 16.59 7.29 2.60
N PRO A 787 15.41 7.74 3.07
CA PRO A 787 14.17 6.98 2.88
C PRO A 787 13.93 6.65 1.40
N ASN A 788 13.60 5.40 1.13
CA ASN A 788 13.33 4.88 -0.21
C ASN A 788 14.50 4.98 -1.21
N GLU A 789 15.72 5.15 -0.71
CA GLU A 789 16.93 5.17 -1.53
C GLU A 789 17.34 3.76 -1.94
N ILE A 790 17.88 3.66 -3.16
CA ILE A 790 18.60 2.49 -3.64
C ILE A 790 20.03 2.86 -4.01
N THR A 791 20.97 2.00 -3.67
CA THR A 791 22.39 2.24 -3.89
C THR A 791 23.08 0.98 -4.41
N PHE A 792 23.94 1.16 -5.43
CA PHE A 792 24.87 0.15 -5.91
C PHE A 792 26.30 0.56 -5.61
N MET A 793 27.08 -0.36 -5.04
CA MET A 793 28.49 -0.17 -4.73
C MET A 793 29.37 -1.19 -5.46
N HIS A 794 30.43 -0.71 -6.07
CA HIS A 794 31.48 -1.55 -6.65
C HIS A 794 32.81 -1.26 -5.97
N VAL A 795 33.24 -2.19 -5.13
CA VAL A 795 34.49 -2.13 -4.40
C VAL A 795 35.56 -2.81 -5.24
N VAL A 796 36.56 -2.01 -5.66
CA VAL A 796 37.64 -2.46 -6.55
C VAL A 796 39.00 -2.07 -6.00
N ARG A 797 39.97 -2.88 -6.29
CA ARG A 797 41.36 -2.61 -6.00
C ARG A 797 41.94 -1.64 -7.04
N LYS A 798 42.82 -0.73 -6.60
CA LYS A 798 43.61 0.05 -7.51
C LYS A 798 44.68 -0.87 -8.14
N TYR A 799 44.74 -0.89 -9.46
CA TYR A 799 45.78 -1.63 -10.20
C TYR A 799 47.12 -0.89 -10.17
#